data_34e7ba942b1ef635e74705e20ca862ec
#
_entry.id   34e7ba942b1ef635e74705e20ca862ec
#
_cell.length_a   1.000
_cell.length_b   1.000
_cell.length_c   1.000
_cell.angle_alpha   90.00
_cell.angle_beta   90.00
_cell.angle_gamma   90.00
#
_symmetry.space_group_name_H-M   'P 1'
#
loop_
_entity.id
_entity.type
_entity.pdbx_description
1 polymer ?
#
loop_
_entity_poly.entity_id
_entity_poly.type
_entity_poly.pdbx_seq_one_letter_code
_entity_poly.pdbx_strand_id
1 'polypeptide(L)'
;MSNSLVYRPGAGNRRYCRGTRTGVLSAVALIVLVGLLHPSSFYGIAFHPSEATATTLATPSRSTTIALTSDETRLVVVNREANSVSIIQVKDAANNDVSVKLDEIAVDLEPRCVAIHPNDEVAYVTNGMSATVSVVDLVLGQVVRSVPTGTEPRGCALTPNGTLLYVANHTEGTVSIFFTGNPLNPIPVGAVPVGRNPTALAITNNGDDNDTDETVFVTQIFAELNPDFVDPDFDGNGEARDLGKQGVVQAFPAGNANPPITKITLKPLADSGFTANRSGFQAIPPNNFCNTVPPAQSSIFCPRPDLPANDPANTNNIQGVFPNQLLSALIRGDRLYLPNIGAQPEPPEIFNANVQALVYSVDVDALAERVAEHVNLNKQIADAEPVSEPPPSLVKTFGNDIVAIDGNGAGDTFLIVSRGGNQVFRAKLNPANGQLNIVNAAGTGVDCRIQTGNLPSGVAMRQDGTRGYANNEANFSVTSMNIDDGFCQLLQLDIPSSTPPAPGSFAHAVLVGKVAFFTALGIPDNGIFGTPIRNIIPRNFRGKQSKDAWSSCGSCHPDGLADGVTWIFGTGPRQTKPLDGMFNKGTNMEDQGLLNWSAIRGSNTDFNANSRVTQGGCGFASAVATGEDPPDPCTSTNNPVETPVNLAVYDHGITQGASDALDAQTLWIFAAVRALNQPQPSNLAAGAAVFAANCASCHGGAKWTKSEIFHRDNPAAIAQNMAPLDPGVTRLAAAPPVQLLANEFFSFTCNNLTIKYLEKVGTFDITDPLEIRDNGAASTAFGVNGFNVPSLLSINYHAPYLHRGQAQTLEDVFPLHGLGPDGQEFPPMTTIQTQLTAQQRGDLLVFLKAIDGTTPHFRSEGDVFRDSVRMQGTCPPPAPMMSSQ
;
A
#
# COMPACT_ATOMS: atom_id res chain seq x y z
N MET A 1 -2.43 37.95 -17.77
CA MET A 1 -1.37 38.31 -16.79
C MET A 1 -1.09 37.03 -16.02
N SER A 2 -0.02 36.39 -16.40
CA SER A 2 0.37 35.05 -15.98
C SER A 2 1.10 35.07 -14.65
N ASN A 3 0.72 34.22 -13.73
CA ASN A 3 1.59 33.79 -12.64
C ASN A 3 1.56 32.26 -12.60
N SER A 4 2.49 31.68 -13.31
CA SER A 4 2.81 30.26 -13.24
C SER A 4 3.71 30.01 -12.02
N LEU A 5 3.23 29.24 -11.05
CA LEU A 5 4.05 28.65 -9.98
C LEU A 5 4.56 27.29 -10.46
N VAL A 6 5.74 27.30 -11.06
CA VAL A 6 6.53 26.09 -11.31
C VAL A 6 7.40 25.83 -10.09
N TYR A 7 7.20 24.71 -9.44
CA TYR A 7 8.08 24.23 -8.38
C TYR A 7 9.37 23.70 -9.04
N ARG A 8 10.46 24.46 -8.88
CA ARG A 8 11.83 24.03 -9.22
C ARG A 8 12.63 23.86 -7.93
N PRO A 9 13.38 22.79 -7.75
CA PRO A 9 14.35 22.73 -6.67
C PRO A 9 15.52 23.68 -6.97
N GLY A 10 15.79 24.58 -6.05
CA GLY A 10 16.81 25.59 -6.17
C GLY A 10 18.22 24.99 -5.98
N ALA A 11 19.02 25.01 -7.04
CA ALA A 11 20.45 24.80 -6.97
C ALA A 11 21.11 26.06 -6.40
N GLY A 12 21.64 26.00 -5.20
CA GLY A 12 22.38 27.08 -4.56
C GLY A 12 23.76 27.26 -5.20
N ASN A 13 23.93 28.34 -5.93
CA ASN A 13 25.23 28.81 -6.42
C ASN A 13 26.07 29.35 -5.26
N ARG A 14 27.13 28.65 -4.91
CA ARG A 14 28.24 29.21 -4.10
C ARG A 14 29.11 30.12 -4.97
N ARG A 15 29.07 31.42 -4.75
CA ARG A 15 30.10 32.34 -5.21
C ARG A 15 31.23 32.37 -4.19
N TYR A 16 32.43 32.03 -4.64
CA TYR A 16 33.68 32.26 -3.95
C TYR A 16 34.01 33.76 -3.96
N CYS A 17 34.22 34.33 -2.78
CA CYS A 17 35.04 35.54 -2.62
C CYS A 17 36.35 35.17 -1.89
N ARG A 18 37.48 35.32 -2.58
CA ARG A 18 38.84 35.36 -2.00
C ARG A 18 39.03 36.71 -1.30
N GLY A 19 39.48 36.64 -0.07
CA GLY A 19 39.98 37.81 0.69
C GLY A 19 41.01 37.37 1.72
N THR A 20 42.13 37.91 1.53
CA THR A 20 43.49 37.75 2.10
C THR A 20 43.58 37.68 3.62
N ARG A 21 44.63 36.94 4.04
CA ARG A 21 45.19 36.81 5.40
C ARG A 21 45.73 38.14 5.92
N THR A 22 45.50 38.40 7.21
CA THR A 22 46.53 38.89 8.13
C THR A 22 46.12 38.53 9.55
N GLY A 23 47.05 37.94 10.30
CA GLY A 23 46.86 37.53 11.67
C GLY A 23 47.04 38.71 12.63
N VAL A 24 46.69 38.49 13.88
CA VAL A 24 47.42 38.93 15.09
C VAL A 24 46.86 38.15 16.29
N LEU A 25 47.77 37.70 17.11
CA LEU A 25 47.65 37.00 18.39
C LEU A 25 47.12 37.91 19.53
N SER A 26 46.57 37.20 20.53
CA SER A 26 46.57 37.50 21.96
C SER A 26 45.80 38.68 22.52
N ALA A 27 44.87 38.33 23.45
CA ALA A 27 44.96 38.86 24.82
C ALA A 27 43.91 38.19 25.72
N VAL A 28 44.41 37.46 26.72
CA VAL A 28 43.70 37.13 27.97
C VAL A 28 43.78 38.37 28.83
N ALA A 29 42.68 38.91 29.32
CA ALA A 29 42.62 39.84 30.45
C ALA A 29 41.34 39.70 31.20
N LEU A 30 41.38 39.11 32.27
CA LEU A 30 40.88 39.31 33.62
C LEU A 30 40.36 40.74 33.89
N ILE A 31 39.05 40.91 34.16
CA ILE A 31 38.57 42.01 34.99
C ILE A 31 37.71 41.49 36.10
N VAL A 32 38.26 41.58 37.30
CA VAL A 32 37.54 41.41 38.60
C VAL A 32 37.33 42.81 39.15
N LEU A 33 36.22 42.98 39.85
CA LEU A 33 35.82 44.03 40.83
C LEU A 33 35.19 45.33 40.33
N VAL A 34 33.99 45.52 40.82
CA VAL A 34 33.51 46.47 41.86
C VAL A 34 32.12 46.93 41.51
N GLY A 35 31.16 46.77 42.45
CA GLY A 35 29.89 47.45 42.41
C GLY A 35 28.86 46.91 43.36
N LEU A 36 29.01 47.22 44.62
CA LEU A 36 28.03 46.97 45.71
C LEU A 36 26.72 47.78 45.49
N LEU A 37 25.65 47.18 46.01
CA LEU A 37 24.38 47.78 46.42
C LEU A 37 23.24 47.86 45.39
N HIS A 38 22.32 46.82 45.41
CA HIS A 38 20.94 46.97 45.96
C HIS A 38 20.26 45.59 45.91
N PRO A 39 19.50 45.16 46.92
CA PRO A 39 18.81 43.88 46.98
C PRO A 39 17.45 44.00 46.36
N SER A 40 17.25 43.41 45.19
CA SER A 40 15.92 43.10 44.66
C SER A 40 15.92 41.70 44.12
N SER A 41 15.26 40.83 44.84
CA SER A 41 14.66 39.53 44.53
C SER A 41 15.12 38.84 43.28
N PHE A 42 16.24 38.14 43.31
CA PHE A 42 16.46 37.00 42.40
C PHE A 42 15.70 35.78 42.98
N TYR A 43 14.59 35.44 42.31
CA TYR A 43 14.06 34.07 42.39
C TYR A 43 15.14 33.19 41.82
N GLY A 44 15.88 32.52 42.68
CA GLY A 44 16.77 31.42 42.28
C GLY A 44 15.89 30.31 41.68
N ILE A 45 15.95 30.13 40.38
CA ILE A 45 15.59 28.85 39.76
C ILE A 45 16.68 27.89 40.23
N ALA A 46 16.39 27.17 41.32
CA ALA A 46 17.14 26.00 41.66
C ALA A 46 16.89 24.98 40.55
N PHE A 47 17.89 24.83 39.70
CA PHE A 47 18.01 23.59 38.94
C PHE A 47 18.26 22.47 39.95
N HIS A 48 17.20 21.81 40.38
CA HIS A 48 17.35 20.49 40.92
C HIS A 48 17.68 19.62 39.70
N PRO A 49 18.83 18.93 39.67
CA PRO A 49 18.89 17.75 38.85
C PRO A 49 17.88 16.78 39.51
N SER A 50 16.68 16.66 38.95
CA SER A 50 15.90 15.47 39.16
C SER A 50 16.75 14.36 38.59
N GLU A 51 17.27 13.47 39.43
CA GLU A 51 17.62 12.14 39.00
C GLU A 51 16.31 11.63 38.37
N ALA A 52 16.21 11.72 37.07
CA ALA A 52 15.13 11.09 36.32
C ALA A 52 15.33 9.59 36.59
N THR A 53 14.49 9.04 37.44
CA THR A 53 14.33 7.59 37.50
C THR A 53 14.02 7.17 36.09
N ALA A 54 14.87 6.33 35.51
CA ALA A 54 14.64 5.77 34.18
C ALA A 54 13.27 5.10 34.20
N THR A 55 12.31 5.68 33.47
CA THR A 55 10.98 5.10 33.37
C THR A 55 11.04 4.07 32.28
N THR A 56 10.71 2.83 32.62
CA THR A 56 10.59 1.73 31.68
C THR A 56 9.22 1.76 31.01
N LEU A 57 9.13 1.40 29.71
CA LEU A 57 7.84 1.22 29.04
C LEU A 57 6.99 0.19 29.79
N ALA A 58 5.73 0.49 30.00
CA ALA A 58 4.80 -0.42 30.71
C ALA A 58 4.44 -1.67 29.88
N THR A 59 4.59 -1.60 28.56
CA THR A 59 4.27 -2.70 27.62
C THR A 59 5.32 -2.79 26.52
N PRO A 60 5.46 -3.95 25.87
CA PRO A 60 6.28 -4.11 24.68
C PRO A 60 6.01 -3.03 23.63
N SER A 61 7.07 -2.46 23.07
CA SER A 61 6.98 -1.41 22.05
C SER A 61 6.66 -1.99 20.67
N ARG A 62 6.13 -1.16 19.80
CA ARG A 62 5.75 -1.55 18.44
C ARG A 62 5.75 -0.38 17.48
N SER A 63 5.77 -0.69 16.18
CA SER A 63 5.57 0.29 15.12
C SER A 63 4.13 0.77 15.09
N THR A 64 3.94 2.09 15.04
CA THR A 64 2.62 2.72 14.99
C THR A 64 2.67 4.13 14.41
N THR A 65 1.54 4.62 13.88
CA THR A 65 1.36 6.03 13.45
C THR A 65 0.76 6.93 14.54
N ILE A 66 0.43 6.36 15.68
CA ILE A 66 -0.14 7.07 16.83
C ILE A 66 0.29 6.38 18.13
N ALA A 67 0.84 7.10 19.07
CA ALA A 67 1.31 6.58 20.33
C ALA A 67 0.84 7.44 21.52
N LEU A 68 0.52 6.80 22.65
CA LEU A 68 0.31 7.45 23.94
C LEU A 68 1.66 7.63 24.68
N THR A 69 1.81 8.74 25.41
CA THR A 69 2.85 8.88 26.43
C THR A 69 2.67 7.83 27.52
N SER A 70 3.71 7.51 28.29
CA SER A 70 3.67 6.49 29.34
C SER A 70 2.68 6.85 30.47
N ASP A 71 2.48 8.15 30.70
CA ASP A 71 1.48 8.70 31.62
C ASP A 71 0.06 8.77 31.05
N GLU A 72 -0.11 8.37 29.77
CA GLU A 72 -1.38 8.38 29.00
C GLU A 72 -2.08 9.77 28.96
N THR A 73 -1.34 10.86 29.11
CA THR A 73 -1.92 12.21 29.08
C THR A 73 -1.90 12.82 27.68
N ARG A 74 -0.99 12.37 26.81
CA ARG A 74 -0.81 12.91 25.46
C ARG A 74 -0.72 11.81 24.41
N LEU A 75 -1.22 12.13 23.20
CA LEU A 75 -0.98 11.39 21.96
C LEU A 75 0.06 12.13 21.12
N VAL A 76 0.96 11.38 20.51
CA VAL A 76 1.78 11.84 19.39
C VAL A 76 1.27 11.16 18.11
N VAL A 77 0.87 11.94 17.12
CA VAL A 77 0.14 11.49 15.93
C VAL A 77 0.92 11.87 14.68
N VAL A 78 1.18 10.91 13.82
CA VAL A 78 1.83 11.11 12.52
C VAL A 78 0.81 11.63 11.51
N ASN A 79 1.08 12.78 10.91
CA ASN A 79 0.34 13.35 9.79
C ASN A 79 1.15 13.15 8.50
N ARG A 80 1.02 11.96 7.88
CA ARG A 80 1.81 11.58 6.71
C ARG A 80 1.69 12.58 5.56
N GLU A 81 0.45 12.98 5.24
CA GLU A 81 0.15 13.89 4.13
C GLU A 81 0.56 15.35 4.41
N ALA A 82 0.79 15.72 5.68
CA ALA A 82 1.23 17.04 6.09
C ALA A 82 2.73 17.12 6.40
N ASN A 83 3.45 16.00 6.38
CA ASN A 83 4.85 15.92 6.81
C ASN A 83 5.05 16.53 8.21
N SER A 84 4.19 16.16 9.16
CA SER A 84 4.22 16.67 10.53
C SER A 84 3.86 15.59 11.54
N VAL A 85 4.09 15.88 12.81
CA VAL A 85 3.50 15.16 13.95
C VAL A 85 2.75 16.14 14.82
N SER A 86 1.64 15.68 15.42
CA SER A 86 0.84 16.51 16.33
C SER A 86 0.85 15.94 17.71
N ILE A 87 0.87 16.84 18.71
CA ILE A 87 0.73 16.52 20.11
C ILE A 87 -0.72 16.87 20.51
N ILE A 88 -1.46 15.87 20.99
CA ILE A 88 -2.85 16.03 21.42
C ILE A 88 -2.96 15.62 22.89
N GLN A 89 -3.41 16.54 23.73
CA GLN A 89 -3.72 16.24 25.12
C GLN A 89 -5.04 15.47 25.20
N VAL A 90 -5.03 14.35 25.92
CA VAL A 90 -6.19 13.45 26.11
C VAL A 90 -6.60 13.29 27.57
N LYS A 91 -5.78 13.75 28.51
CA LYS A 91 -6.14 13.95 29.92
C LYS A 91 -5.65 15.30 30.40
N ASP A 92 -6.45 15.99 31.20
CA ASP A 92 -6.05 17.21 31.89
C ASP A 92 -5.35 16.94 33.22
N ALA A 93 -4.86 17.99 33.89
CA ALA A 93 -4.18 17.87 35.22
C ALA A 93 -5.09 17.32 36.32
N ALA A 94 -6.41 17.32 36.14
CA ALA A 94 -7.37 16.74 37.04
C ALA A 94 -7.76 15.30 36.65
N ASN A 95 -7.04 14.72 35.64
CA ASN A 95 -7.27 13.39 35.08
C ASN A 95 -8.62 13.22 34.37
N ASN A 96 -9.25 14.33 33.92
CA ASN A 96 -10.43 14.25 33.09
C ASN A 96 -10.05 14.02 31.62
N ASP A 97 -10.89 13.30 30.88
CA ASP A 97 -10.75 13.14 29.43
C ASP A 97 -10.95 14.49 28.71
N VAL A 98 -9.99 14.86 27.89
CA VAL A 98 -10.00 16.06 27.04
C VAL A 98 -9.56 15.71 25.62
N SER A 99 -9.72 16.66 24.69
CA SER A 99 -9.27 16.49 23.30
C SER A 99 -8.74 17.83 22.78
N VAL A 100 -7.51 18.16 23.15
CA VAL A 100 -6.91 19.47 22.84
C VAL A 100 -5.61 19.28 22.07
N LYS A 101 -5.55 19.75 20.83
CA LYS A 101 -4.29 19.81 20.10
C LYS A 101 -3.39 20.86 20.74
N LEU A 102 -2.23 20.43 21.22
CA LEU A 102 -1.24 21.31 21.84
C LEU A 102 -0.29 21.91 20.81
N ASP A 103 0.19 21.09 19.88
CA ASP A 103 1.17 21.51 18.89
C ASP A 103 1.10 20.67 17.60
N GLU A 104 1.72 21.19 16.53
CA GLU A 104 2.01 20.48 15.29
C GLU A 104 3.42 20.85 14.83
N ILE A 105 4.26 19.83 14.73
CA ILE A 105 5.70 19.95 14.49
C ILE A 105 6.01 19.37 13.13
N ALA A 106 6.56 20.20 12.21
CA ALA A 106 7.02 19.74 10.91
C ALA A 106 8.20 18.77 11.07
N VAL A 107 8.16 17.65 10.33
CA VAL A 107 9.23 16.66 10.24
C VAL A 107 9.67 16.53 8.78
N ASP A 108 10.57 15.58 8.48
CA ASP A 108 10.97 15.32 7.10
C ASP A 108 9.85 14.64 6.29
N LEU A 109 10.11 14.34 5.02
CA LEU A 109 9.09 13.91 4.07
C LEU A 109 8.59 12.48 4.32
N GLU A 110 7.27 12.34 4.26
CA GLU A 110 6.55 11.07 4.36
C GLU A 110 6.77 10.33 5.70
N PRO A 111 6.39 10.94 6.84
CA PRO A 111 6.51 10.28 8.14
C PRO A 111 5.62 9.02 8.21
N ARG A 112 6.15 7.93 8.78
CA ARG A 112 5.53 6.61 8.76
C ARG A 112 5.30 5.99 10.14
N CYS A 113 6.15 6.26 11.10
CA CYS A 113 6.09 5.66 12.43
C CYS A 113 6.51 6.68 13.48
N VAL A 114 5.95 6.56 14.68
CA VAL A 114 6.39 7.29 15.87
C VAL A 114 6.66 6.34 17.03
N ALA A 115 7.81 6.51 17.69
CA ALA A 115 8.18 5.85 18.94
C ALA A 115 8.50 6.92 19.99
N ILE A 116 7.77 6.91 21.13
CA ILE A 116 7.99 7.84 22.23
C ILE A 116 8.99 7.21 23.19
N HIS A 117 10.03 7.95 23.54
CA HIS A 117 11.02 7.52 24.55
C HIS A 117 10.34 7.43 25.94
N PRO A 118 10.73 6.46 26.80
CA PRO A 118 10.10 6.26 28.12
C PRO A 118 10.09 7.49 29.05
N ASN A 119 10.91 8.50 28.78
CA ASN A 119 10.90 9.76 29.52
C ASN A 119 9.73 10.70 29.14
N ASP A 120 8.92 10.35 28.14
CA ASP A 120 7.82 11.16 27.62
C ASP A 120 8.19 12.58 27.10
N GLU A 121 9.49 12.86 26.95
CA GLU A 121 10.01 14.16 26.48
C GLU A 121 10.51 14.13 25.02
N VAL A 122 10.79 12.94 24.48
CA VAL A 122 11.36 12.78 23.13
C VAL A 122 10.56 11.75 22.34
N ALA A 123 10.35 12.04 21.06
CA ALA A 123 9.81 11.08 20.09
C ALA A 123 10.72 10.95 18.87
N TYR A 124 10.76 9.74 18.31
CA TYR A 124 11.46 9.43 17.06
C TYR A 124 10.46 9.16 15.96
N VAL A 125 10.62 9.82 14.81
CA VAL A 125 9.70 9.73 13.67
C VAL A 125 10.45 9.29 12.44
N THR A 126 10.08 8.15 11.84
CA THR A 126 10.68 7.69 10.59
C THR A 126 10.08 8.43 9.42
N ASN A 127 10.91 8.88 8.46
CA ASN A 127 10.51 9.63 7.28
C ASN A 127 10.90 8.85 6.02
N GLY A 128 9.91 8.16 5.40
CA GLY A 128 10.13 7.19 4.32
C GLY A 128 10.88 7.79 3.14
N MET A 129 10.36 8.88 2.59
CA MET A 129 10.94 9.51 1.40
C MET A 129 12.28 10.19 1.67
N SER A 130 12.49 10.70 2.89
CA SER A 130 13.74 11.39 3.26
C SER A 130 14.86 10.44 3.71
N ALA A 131 14.56 9.15 3.97
CA ALA A 131 15.50 8.19 4.53
C ALA A 131 16.15 8.68 5.86
N THR A 132 15.33 9.26 6.74
CA THR A 132 15.77 9.83 8.03
C THR A 132 14.87 9.41 9.18
N VAL A 133 15.37 9.66 10.40
CA VAL A 133 14.59 9.69 11.63
C VAL A 133 14.66 11.10 12.21
N SER A 134 13.50 11.76 12.34
CA SER A 134 13.39 13.04 13.06
C SER A 134 13.35 12.80 14.56
N VAL A 135 14.21 13.51 15.31
CA VAL A 135 14.22 13.54 16.77
C VAL A 135 13.43 14.75 17.23
N VAL A 136 12.28 14.49 17.82
CA VAL A 136 11.31 15.51 18.22
C VAL A 136 11.37 15.71 19.73
N ASP A 137 11.70 16.93 20.17
CA ASP A 137 11.57 17.37 21.54
C ASP A 137 10.10 17.73 21.80
N LEU A 138 9.42 16.92 22.60
CA LEU A 138 7.99 17.08 22.91
C LEU A 138 7.71 18.18 23.96
N VAL A 139 8.76 18.67 24.65
CA VAL A 139 8.67 19.76 25.61
C VAL A 139 8.82 21.12 24.92
N LEU A 140 9.81 21.21 24.01
CA LEU A 140 10.07 22.42 23.25
C LEU A 140 9.20 22.56 22.00
N GLY A 141 8.50 21.47 21.56
CA GLY A 141 7.67 21.47 20.38
C GLY A 141 8.46 21.65 19.06
N GLN A 142 9.61 20.97 18.91
CA GLN A 142 10.45 21.12 17.72
C GLN A 142 11.27 19.87 17.39
N VAL A 143 11.64 19.75 16.11
CA VAL A 143 12.68 18.81 15.69
C VAL A 143 14.04 19.35 16.06
N VAL A 144 14.77 18.63 16.88
CA VAL A 144 16.13 19.02 17.29
C VAL A 144 17.18 18.45 16.34
N ARG A 145 16.86 17.38 15.62
CA ARG A 145 17.77 16.70 14.71
C ARG A 145 17.04 15.78 13.74
N SER A 146 17.58 15.60 12.52
CA SER A 146 17.26 14.49 11.63
C SER A 146 18.51 13.62 11.46
N VAL A 147 18.35 12.31 11.68
CA VAL A 147 19.45 11.33 11.63
C VAL A 147 19.24 10.45 10.41
N PRO A 148 20.24 10.25 9.53
CA PRO A 148 20.14 9.35 8.38
C PRO A 148 19.94 7.90 8.82
N THR A 149 19.15 7.15 8.05
CA THR A 149 18.94 5.71 8.19
C THR A 149 19.03 5.04 6.81
N GLY A 150 18.63 3.77 6.67
CA GLY A 150 18.52 3.13 5.35
C GLY A 150 17.34 3.63 4.53
N THR A 151 17.19 3.09 3.32
CA THR A 151 16.17 3.57 2.37
C THR A 151 14.75 3.14 2.75
N GLU A 152 13.79 4.07 2.59
CA GLU A 152 12.37 3.88 2.89
C GLU A 152 12.12 3.38 4.32
N PRO A 153 12.56 4.08 5.38
CA PRO A 153 12.28 3.68 6.75
C PRO A 153 10.76 3.69 7.01
N ARG A 154 10.25 2.58 7.54
CA ARG A 154 8.82 2.41 7.85
C ARG A 154 8.61 2.26 9.35
N GLY A 155 8.70 1.05 9.87
CA GLY A 155 8.50 0.77 11.28
C GLY A 155 9.61 1.28 12.18
N CYS A 156 9.27 1.64 13.41
CA CYS A 156 10.21 1.97 14.47
C CYS A 156 9.72 1.42 15.81
N ALA A 157 10.65 1.03 16.69
CA ALA A 157 10.36 0.57 18.05
C ALA A 157 11.58 0.80 18.96
N LEU A 158 11.32 1.05 20.23
CA LEU A 158 12.34 1.22 21.28
C LEU A 158 12.41 -0.02 22.16
N THR A 159 13.57 -0.32 22.70
CA THR A 159 13.69 -1.24 23.83
C THR A 159 13.02 -0.65 25.09
N PRO A 160 12.65 -1.49 26.09
CA PRO A 160 11.84 -1.05 27.23
C PRO A 160 12.41 0.15 28.00
N ASN A 161 13.72 0.19 28.22
CA ASN A 161 14.39 1.31 28.92
C ASN A 161 14.75 2.47 27.97
N GLY A 162 14.41 2.37 26.70
CA GLY A 162 14.67 3.39 25.70
C GLY A 162 16.12 3.55 25.29
N THR A 163 17.00 2.59 25.57
CA THR A 163 18.44 2.72 25.25
C THR A 163 18.77 2.41 23.79
N LEU A 164 17.87 1.67 23.09
CA LEU A 164 18.05 1.33 21.68
C LEU A 164 16.77 1.61 20.90
N LEU A 165 16.93 2.25 19.72
CA LEU A 165 15.90 2.45 18.73
C LEU A 165 16.19 1.57 17.50
N TYR A 166 15.20 0.82 17.06
CA TYR A 166 15.24 0.00 15.86
C TYR A 166 14.36 0.60 14.77
N VAL A 167 14.85 0.60 13.51
CA VAL A 167 14.15 1.20 12.36
C VAL A 167 14.20 0.24 11.17
N ALA A 168 13.05 -0.16 10.65
CA ALA A 168 12.94 -1.05 9.50
C ALA A 168 13.12 -0.26 8.18
N ASN A 169 14.19 -0.53 7.44
CA ASN A 169 14.52 0.08 6.16
C ASN A 169 13.96 -0.79 5.03
N HIS A 170 12.82 -0.39 4.51
CA HIS A 170 11.93 -1.23 3.73
C HIS A 170 12.53 -1.73 2.40
N THR A 171 13.16 -0.85 1.61
CA THR A 171 13.74 -1.23 0.32
C THR A 171 15.17 -1.72 0.43
N GLU A 172 15.86 -1.38 1.52
CA GLU A 172 17.21 -1.87 1.78
C GLU A 172 17.24 -3.30 2.34
N GLY A 173 16.13 -3.75 2.97
CA GLY A 173 16.06 -5.08 3.58
C GLY A 173 16.82 -5.19 4.90
N THR A 174 16.99 -4.09 5.62
CA THR A 174 17.75 -4.01 6.87
C THR A 174 16.93 -3.40 8.02
N VAL A 175 17.42 -3.56 9.25
CA VAL A 175 16.95 -2.84 10.43
C VAL A 175 18.11 -2.04 11.01
N SER A 176 18.04 -0.70 10.95
CA SER A 176 19.01 0.18 11.57
C SER A 176 18.85 0.20 13.09
N ILE A 177 19.98 0.27 13.82
CA ILE A 177 20.04 0.34 15.28
C ILE A 177 20.67 1.66 15.67
N PHE A 178 20.04 2.39 16.59
CA PHE A 178 20.56 3.62 17.17
C PHE A 178 20.65 3.48 18.69
N PHE A 179 21.76 3.87 19.27
CA PHE A 179 21.87 4.03 20.71
C PHE A 179 21.25 5.35 21.15
N THR A 180 20.31 5.30 22.05
CA THR A 180 19.45 6.40 22.52
C THR A 180 19.65 6.75 23.99
N GLY A 181 20.74 6.32 24.60
CA GLY A 181 21.10 6.68 25.99
C GLY A 181 21.18 8.19 26.25
N ASN A 182 21.36 9.01 25.20
CA ASN A 182 20.99 10.41 25.18
C ASN A 182 19.85 10.57 24.18
N PRO A 183 18.59 10.70 24.65
CA PRO A 183 17.41 10.69 23.77
C PRO A 183 17.44 11.74 22.66
N LEU A 184 17.99 12.93 22.93
CA LEU A 184 18.10 14.01 21.93
C LEU A 184 19.25 13.82 20.94
N ASN A 185 20.12 12.82 21.14
CA ASN A 185 21.30 12.57 20.31
C ASN A 185 21.49 11.07 20.00
N PRO A 186 20.57 10.43 19.26
CA PRO A 186 20.73 9.04 18.86
C PRO A 186 21.98 8.84 18.02
N ILE A 187 22.75 7.78 18.31
CA ILE A 187 24.00 7.43 17.65
C ILE A 187 23.82 6.13 16.87
N PRO A 188 24.10 6.09 15.54
CA PRO A 188 24.04 4.86 14.77
C PRO A 188 24.99 3.79 15.33
N VAL A 189 24.49 2.58 15.57
CA VAL A 189 25.26 1.41 16.03
C VAL A 189 25.59 0.49 14.85
N GLY A 190 24.61 0.28 13.95
CA GLY A 190 24.75 -0.59 12.80
C GLY A 190 23.40 -0.89 12.16
N ALA A 191 23.37 -1.86 11.24
CA ALA A 191 22.14 -2.34 10.60
C ALA A 191 22.18 -3.86 10.47
N VAL A 192 21.07 -4.53 10.78
CA VAL A 192 20.87 -5.98 10.67
C VAL A 192 20.18 -6.30 9.36
N PRO A 193 20.77 -7.12 8.46
CA PRO A 193 20.08 -7.58 7.25
C PRO A 193 19.00 -8.61 7.62
N VAL A 194 17.74 -8.27 7.35
CA VAL A 194 16.57 -9.08 7.74
C VAL A 194 15.77 -9.65 6.57
N GLY A 195 16.28 -9.48 5.35
CA GLY A 195 15.58 -9.96 4.16
C GLY A 195 14.67 -8.92 3.54
N ARG A 196 13.76 -9.36 2.66
CA ARG A 196 12.98 -8.46 1.79
C ARG A 196 11.92 -7.67 2.54
N ASN A 197 11.85 -6.39 2.24
CA ASN A 197 10.73 -5.50 2.56
C ASN A 197 10.27 -5.53 4.03
N PRO A 198 11.20 -5.36 5.02
CA PRO A 198 10.82 -5.27 6.42
C PRO A 198 9.88 -4.08 6.65
N THR A 199 8.87 -4.24 7.50
CA THR A 199 7.80 -3.23 7.59
C THR A 199 7.48 -2.84 9.03
N ALA A 200 7.04 -3.76 9.88
CA ALA A 200 6.70 -3.48 11.27
C ALA A 200 7.68 -4.14 12.22
N LEU A 201 7.87 -3.51 13.38
CA LEU A 201 8.70 -3.98 14.48
C LEU A 201 7.84 -4.16 15.73
N ALA A 202 8.16 -5.17 16.52
CA ALA A 202 7.74 -5.29 17.90
C ALA A 202 8.93 -5.81 18.75
N ILE A 203 9.09 -5.31 19.96
CA ILE A 203 10.19 -5.68 20.85
C ILE A 203 9.60 -6.17 22.17
N THR A 204 10.08 -7.29 22.68
CA THR A 204 9.65 -7.83 23.96
C THR A 204 9.96 -6.86 25.12
N ASN A 205 9.37 -7.12 26.26
CA ASN A 205 9.62 -6.41 27.51
C ASN A 205 9.53 -7.43 28.64
N ASN A 206 10.68 -7.90 29.12
CA ASN A 206 10.77 -8.89 30.20
C ASN A 206 10.65 -8.24 31.59
N GLY A 207 10.62 -6.89 31.67
CA GLY A 207 10.39 -6.11 32.89
C GLY A 207 11.63 -5.87 33.74
N ASP A 208 12.84 -6.06 33.19
CA ASP A 208 14.09 -5.76 33.84
C ASP A 208 14.81 -4.52 33.26
N ASP A 209 16.01 -4.20 33.77
CA ASP A 209 16.78 -3.03 33.34
C ASP A 209 17.75 -3.34 32.18
N ASN A 210 17.69 -4.53 31.55
CA ASN A 210 18.63 -4.97 30.52
C ASN A 210 17.99 -5.00 29.13
N ASP A 211 18.08 -3.94 28.36
CA ASP A 211 17.55 -3.85 26.97
C ASP A 211 18.23 -4.80 25.97
N THR A 212 19.33 -5.50 26.33
CA THR A 212 20.10 -6.31 25.38
C THR A 212 19.67 -7.77 25.31
N ASP A 213 18.84 -8.26 26.21
CA ASP A 213 18.27 -9.60 26.23
C ASP A 213 16.84 -9.66 25.70
N GLU A 214 16.32 -8.52 25.23
CA GLU A 214 15.06 -8.45 24.54
C GLU A 214 15.13 -9.08 23.13
N THR A 215 13.99 -9.51 22.62
CA THR A 215 13.84 -10.03 21.25
C THR A 215 13.14 -9.01 20.36
N VAL A 216 13.76 -8.70 19.22
CA VAL A 216 13.23 -7.84 18.17
C VAL A 216 12.57 -8.72 17.10
N PHE A 217 11.28 -8.49 16.85
CA PHE A 217 10.50 -9.12 15.78
C PHE A 217 10.31 -8.12 14.64
N VAL A 218 10.48 -8.60 13.40
CA VAL A 218 10.37 -7.80 12.18
C VAL A 218 9.48 -8.53 11.18
N THR A 219 8.39 -7.90 10.72
CA THR A 219 7.54 -8.48 9.68
C THR A 219 8.12 -8.22 8.29
N GLN A 220 8.03 -9.23 7.43
CA GLN A 220 8.17 -9.07 5.99
C GLN A 220 6.77 -8.82 5.39
N ILE A 221 6.61 -7.74 4.61
CA ILE A 221 5.26 -7.36 4.17
C ILE A 221 4.60 -8.42 3.27
N PHE A 222 5.35 -9.02 2.33
CA PHE A 222 4.81 -9.98 1.37
C PHE A 222 5.19 -11.41 1.71
N ALA A 223 4.25 -12.31 1.44
CA ALA A 223 4.47 -13.75 1.52
C ALA A 223 5.55 -14.22 0.52
N GLU A 224 6.24 -15.28 0.88
CA GLU A 224 7.16 -16.01 0.01
C GLU A 224 6.57 -17.38 -0.38
N LEU A 225 7.17 -18.07 -1.34
CA LEU A 225 6.76 -19.43 -1.69
C LEU A 225 6.85 -20.36 -0.47
N ASN A 226 5.83 -21.20 -0.31
CA ASN A 226 5.81 -22.25 0.68
C ASN A 226 6.57 -23.48 0.13
N PRO A 227 7.76 -23.82 0.63
CA PRO A 227 8.56 -24.93 0.10
C PRO A 227 7.94 -26.31 0.36
N ASP A 228 6.99 -26.39 1.29
CA ASP A 228 6.30 -27.65 1.60
C ASP A 228 5.09 -27.90 0.66
N PHE A 229 4.72 -26.88 -0.14
CA PHE A 229 3.61 -27.02 -1.08
C PHE A 229 4.06 -27.71 -2.36
N VAL A 230 3.31 -28.72 -2.76
CA VAL A 230 3.48 -29.40 -4.06
C VAL A 230 2.23 -29.11 -4.87
N ASP A 231 2.36 -28.39 -5.97
CA ASP A 231 1.24 -28.11 -6.85
C ASP A 231 0.77 -29.39 -7.53
N PRO A 232 -0.48 -29.81 -7.32
CA PRO A 232 -1.01 -31.02 -7.91
C PRO A 232 -1.40 -30.87 -9.38
N ASP A 233 -1.52 -29.63 -9.89
CA ASP A 233 -2.19 -29.41 -11.17
C ASP A 233 -1.26 -28.91 -12.30
N PHE A 234 -0.53 -27.77 -12.18
CA PHE A 234 -0.02 -27.13 -13.37
C PHE A 234 1.39 -26.55 -13.33
N ASP A 235 1.75 -25.73 -12.37
CA ASP A 235 2.96 -24.92 -12.46
C ASP A 235 4.10 -25.35 -11.55
N GLY A 236 3.82 -26.14 -10.57
CA GLY A 236 4.81 -26.74 -9.69
C GLY A 236 5.49 -25.81 -8.67
N ASN A 237 5.25 -24.50 -8.71
CA ASN A 237 5.89 -23.55 -7.80
C ASN A 237 4.95 -22.92 -6.75
N GLY A 238 3.65 -23.12 -6.87
CA GLY A 238 2.67 -22.63 -5.90
C GLY A 238 2.36 -21.13 -5.93
N GLU A 239 2.89 -20.38 -6.92
CA GLU A 239 2.78 -18.91 -6.94
C GLU A 239 1.33 -18.42 -6.99
N ALA A 240 0.46 -19.05 -7.77
CA ALA A 240 -0.93 -18.69 -7.91
C ALA A 240 -1.88 -19.61 -7.12
N ARG A 241 -1.43 -20.15 -5.99
CA ARG A 241 -2.18 -21.14 -5.21
C ARG A 241 -2.48 -20.64 -3.80
N ASP A 242 -3.68 -20.92 -3.30
CA ASP A 242 -4.13 -20.53 -1.96
C ASP A 242 -3.23 -20.99 -0.82
N LEU A 243 -2.57 -22.15 -1.00
CA LEU A 243 -1.65 -22.76 -0.03
C LEU A 243 -0.18 -22.66 -0.44
N GLY A 244 0.08 -22.03 -1.58
CA GLY A 244 1.42 -22.03 -2.20
C GLY A 244 2.38 -21.00 -1.61
N LYS A 245 1.92 -20.10 -0.73
CA LYS A 245 2.75 -19.07 -0.10
C LYS A 245 2.59 -19.06 1.42
N GLN A 246 3.56 -18.47 2.11
CA GLN A 246 3.59 -18.34 3.57
C GLN A 246 4.09 -16.96 3.99
N GLY A 247 3.59 -16.44 5.10
CA GLY A 247 4.10 -15.19 5.68
C GLY A 247 5.44 -15.39 6.40
N VAL A 248 6.17 -14.31 6.62
CA VAL A 248 7.49 -14.34 7.26
C VAL A 248 7.63 -13.28 8.34
N VAL A 249 8.17 -13.70 9.48
CA VAL A 249 8.65 -12.83 10.56
C VAL A 249 10.10 -13.21 10.86
N GLN A 250 10.97 -12.22 11.00
CA GLN A 250 12.34 -12.41 11.46
C GLN A 250 12.41 -12.06 12.95
N ALA A 251 13.13 -12.86 13.74
CA ALA A 251 13.36 -12.58 15.16
C ALA A 251 14.87 -12.60 15.45
N PHE A 252 15.36 -11.67 16.25
CA PHE A 252 16.75 -11.62 16.67
C PHE A 252 16.90 -10.93 18.04
N PRO A 253 17.96 -11.27 18.83
CA PRO A 253 18.23 -10.64 20.10
C PRO A 253 18.66 -9.17 19.93
N ALA A 254 18.21 -8.30 20.81
CA ALA A 254 18.56 -6.89 20.83
C ALA A 254 20.06 -6.67 21.18
N GLY A 255 20.55 -5.43 20.99
CA GLY A 255 21.88 -5.01 21.42
C GLY A 255 23.06 -5.45 20.51
N ASN A 256 22.83 -6.25 19.49
CA ASN A 256 23.86 -6.76 18.58
C ASN A 256 23.61 -6.29 17.15
N ALA A 257 24.62 -5.74 16.48
CA ALA A 257 24.55 -5.35 15.07
C ALA A 257 24.71 -6.52 14.07
N ASN A 258 25.11 -7.70 14.56
CA ASN A 258 25.24 -8.91 13.75
C ASN A 258 24.67 -10.13 14.53
N PRO A 259 23.37 -10.13 14.88
CA PRO A 259 22.77 -11.19 15.67
C PRO A 259 22.50 -12.44 14.82
N PRO A 260 22.34 -13.61 15.45
CA PRO A 260 21.67 -14.73 14.80
C PRO A 260 20.21 -14.36 14.52
N ILE A 261 19.72 -14.67 13.32
CA ILE A 261 18.33 -14.40 12.93
C ILE A 261 17.57 -15.71 12.87
N THR A 262 16.43 -15.76 13.55
CA THR A 262 15.47 -16.85 13.46
C THR A 262 14.35 -16.44 12.52
N LYS A 263 14.16 -17.18 11.43
CA LYS A 263 13.03 -17.01 10.50
C LYS A 263 11.84 -17.83 11.00
N ILE A 264 10.74 -17.15 11.25
CA ILE A 264 9.46 -17.75 11.63
C ILE A 264 8.55 -17.69 10.40
N THR A 265 8.04 -18.83 9.97
CA THR A 265 7.12 -18.94 8.84
C THR A 265 5.69 -19.09 9.33
N LEU A 266 4.77 -18.38 8.68
CA LEU A 266 3.34 -18.37 8.97
C LEU A 266 2.64 -19.16 7.86
N LYS A 267 2.16 -20.35 8.18
CA LYS A 267 1.55 -21.25 7.20
C LYS A 267 0.18 -20.73 6.73
N PRO A 268 -0.22 -21.04 5.49
CA PRO A 268 -1.56 -20.71 5.04
C PRO A 268 -2.62 -21.48 5.86
N LEU A 269 -3.81 -20.87 6.00
CA LEU A 269 -4.99 -21.56 6.49
C LEU A 269 -5.52 -22.46 5.36
N ALA A 270 -5.66 -23.75 5.64
CA ALA A 270 -6.20 -24.70 4.65
C ALA A 270 -7.70 -24.48 4.39
N ASP A 271 -8.41 -23.88 5.34
CA ASP A 271 -9.83 -23.55 5.24
C ASP A 271 -10.04 -22.11 5.75
N SER A 272 -10.31 -21.22 4.82
CA SER A 272 -10.61 -19.80 5.13
C SER A 272 -12.02 -19.62 5.73
N GLY A 273 -12.85 -20.66 5.70
CA GLY A 273 -14.29 -20.60 6.01
C GLY A 273 -15.14 -20.17 4.83
N PHE A 274 -14.59 -20.03 3.64
CA PHE A 274 -15.30 -19.69 2.40
C PHE A 274 -15.07 -20.78 1.35
N THR A 275 -15.99 -20.85 0.38
CA THR A 275 -15.94 -21.82 -0.70
C THR A 275 -15.97 -21.12 -2.06
N ALA A 276 -15.17 -21.62 -2.99
CA ALA A 276 -15.26 -21.25 -4.40
C ALA A 276 -16.22 -22.17 -5.16
N ASN A 277 -16.90 -21.61 -6.13
CA ASN A 277 -17.75 -22.40 -7.02
C ASN A 277 -16.92 -22.98 -8.16
N ARG A 278 -16.69 -24.29 -8.15
CA ARG A 278 -15.97 -25.02 -9.21
C ARG A 278 -16.60 -24.85 -10.59
N SER A 279 -17.91 -24.60 -10.68
CA SER A 279 -18.58 -24.39 -11.97
C SER A 279 -18.20 -23.09 -12.66
N GLY A 280 -17.58 -22.13 -11.96
CA GLY A 280 -17.09 -20.89 -12.54
C GLY A 280 -16.08 -21.09 -13.67
N PHE A 281 -15.26 -22.14 -13.61
CA PHE A 281 -14.36 -22.53 -14.70
C PHE A 281 -15.07 -23.11 -15.91
N GLN A 282 -16.25 -23.70 -15.72
CA GLN A 282 -17.04 -24.24 -16.84
C GLN A 282 -17.88 -23.19 -17.56
N ALA A 283 -18.13 -22.05 -16.94
CA ALA A 283 -18.99 -21.00 -17.51
C ALA A 283 -18.32 -20.14 -18.57
N ILE A 284 -16.99 -20.27 -18.76
CA ILE A 284 -16.22 -19.50 -19.76
C ILE A 284 -16.16 -20.27 -21.08
N PRO A 285 -16.87 -19.89 -22.13
CA PRO A 285 -16.78 -20.53 -23.46
C PRO A 285 -15.45 -20.14 -24.17
N PRO A 286 -14.87 -21.05 -24.97
CA PRO A 286 -15.21 -22.46 -25.14
C PRO A 286 -14.66 -23.28 -23.98
N ASN A 287 -15.54 -23.83 -23.21
CA ASN A 287 -15.18 -24.47 -21.95
C ASN A 287 -14.55 -25.85 -22.15
N ASN A 288 -13.26 -25.88 -22.43
CA ASN A 288 -12.51 -27.09 -22.60
C ASN A 288 -11.54 -27.40 -21.44
N PHE A 289 -11.31 -26.42 -20.53
CA PHE A 289 -10.33 -26.60 -19.44
C PHE A 289 -10.56 -27.90 -18.69
N CYS A 290 -11.75 -28.13 -18.14
CA CYS A 290 -12.07 -29.34 -17.38
C CYS A 290 -12.21 -30.62 -18.25
N ASN A 291 -12.22 -30.51 -19.58
CA ASN A 291 -12.31 -31.64 -20.48
C ASN A 291 -10.98 -32.04 -21.11
N THR A 292 -10.00 -31.15 -21.14
CA THR A 292 -8.74 -31.32 -21.86
C THR A 292 -7.53 -31.64 -21.01
N VAL A 293 -7.62 -31.36 -19.69
CA VAL A 293 -6.52 -31.64 -18.74
C VAL A 293 -6.68 -33.03 -18.16
N PRO A 294 -5.82 -34.00 -18.50
CA PRO A 294 -5.81 -35.29 -17.82
C PRO A 294 -5.00 -35.22 -16.53
N PRO A 295 -5.52 -35.71 -15.41
CA PRO A 295 -6.90 -36.12 -15.25
C PRO A 295 -7.77 -34.92 -14.89
N ALA A 296 -8.52 -34.39 -15.83
CA ALA A 296 -9.46 -33.27 -15.61
C ALA A 296 -10.34 -33.42 -14.37
N GLN A 297 -10.49 -34.66 -13.94
CA GLN A 297 -11.29 -35.06 -12.79
C GLN A 297 -10.62 -34.85 -11.43
N SER A 298 -9.32 -34.59 -11.39
CA SER A 298 -8.56 -34.37 -10.15
C SER A 298 -8.26 -32.91 -9.89
N SER A 299 -8.45 -32.03 -10.86
CA SER A 299 -8.22 -30.61 -10.67
C SER A 299 -9.19 -30.01 -9.66
N ILE A 300 -8.67 -29.23 -8.71
CA ILE A 300 -9.49 -28.49 -7.74
C ILE A 300 -10.39 -27.44 -8.38
N PHE A 301 -10.10 -27.05 -9.64
CA PHE A 301 -10.86 -26.06 -10.37
C PHE A 301 -12.07 -26.65 -11.11
N CYS A 302 -12.16 -27.97 -11.21
CA CYS A 302 -13.19 -28.63 -12.02
C CYS A 302 -14.22 -29.36 -11.15
N PRO A 303 -15.49 -29.46 -11.62
CA PRO A 303 -16.46 -30.34 -10.96
C PRO A 303 -15.96 -31.76 -10.85
N ARG A 304 -16.32 -32.41 -9.77
CA ARG A 304 -15.96 -33.81 -9.49
C ARG A 304 -17.03 -34.77 -10.04
N PRO A 305 -16.77 -35.42 -11.19
CA PRO A 305 -17.75 -36.32 -11.81
C PRO A 305 -17.93 -37.66 -11.05
N ASP A 306 -17.03 -37.96 -10.11
CA ASP A 306 -17.10 -39.10 -9.21
C ASP A 306 -18.12 -38.93 -8.08
N LEU A 307 -18.60 -37.68 -7.88
CA LEU A 307 -19.62 -37.34 -6.90
C LEU A 307 -20.99 -37.15 -7.57
N PRO A 308 -22.09 -37.38 -6.85
CA PRO A 308 -23.43 -37.03 -7.32
C PRO A 308 -23.53 -35.55 -7.77
N ALA A 309 -24.25 -35.26 -8.84
CA ALA A 309 -24.41 -33.91 -9.39
C ALA A 309 -24.96 -32.88 -8.38
N ASN A 310 -25.69 -33.36 -7.37
CA ASN A 310 -26.25 -32.56 -6.30
C ASN A 310 -25.41 -32.57 -5.00
N ASP A 311 -24.24 -33.18 -5.01
CA ASP A 311 -23.30 -33.13 -3.89
C ASP A 311 -22.64 -31.75 -3.84
N PRO A 312 -22.74 -31.02 -2.74
CA PRO A 312 -22.09 -29.70 -2.61
C PRO A 312 -20.57 -29.74 -2.91
N ALA A 313 -19.89 -30.83 -2.57
CA ALA A 313 -18.46 -31.00 -2.84
C ALA A 313 -18.15 -31.19 -4.34
N ASN A 314 -19.12 -31.48 -5.18
CA ASN A 314 -18.97 -31.53 -6.63
C ASN A 314 -18.77 -30.15 -7.25
N THR A 315 -19.50 -29.15 -6.72
CA THR A 315 -19.51 -27.79 -7.29
C THR A 315 -18.80 -26.74 -6.44
N ASN A 316 -18.55 -27.02 -5.15
CA ASN A 316 -17.91 -26.11 -4.22
C ASN A 316 -16.54 -26.66 -3.79
N ASN A 317 -15.54 -25.81 -3.77
CA ASN A 317 -14.21 -26.07 -3.25
C ASN A 317 -13.97 -25.25 -1.99
N ILE A 318 -13.50 -25.88 -0.92
CA ILE A 318 -12.99 -25.15 0.24
C ILE A 318 -11.77 -24.35 -0.21
N GLN A 319 -11.76 -23.07 0.07
CA GLN A 319 -10.63 -22.21 -0.25
C GLN A 319 -9.70 -22.07 0.95
N GLY A 320 -8.41 -22.24 0.71
CA GLY A 320 -7.36 -21.84 1.62
C GLY A 320 -7.11 -20.32 1.55
N VAL A 321 -6.19 -19.83 2.36
CA VAL A 321 -5.72 -18.44 2.32
C VAL A 321 -4.33 -18.35 2.92
N PHE A 322 -3.40 -17.69 2.25
CA PHE A 322 -2.09 -17.41 2.84
C PHE A 322 -2.03 -15.98 3.41
N PRO A 323 -1.29 -15.77 4.54
CA PRO A 323 -1.10 -14.46 5.11
C PRO A 323 -0.19 -13.62 4.22
N ASN A 324 -0.61 -12.41 3.90
CA ASN A 324 0.12 -11.44 3.08
C ASN A 324 -0.01 -10.05 3.69
N GLN A 325 0.77 -9.08 3.28
CA GLN A 325 0.74 -7.69 3.74
C GLN A 325 0.75 -7.56 5.27
N LEU A 326 1.81 -8.10 5.92
CA LEU A 326 2.01 -8.01 7.37
C LEU A 326 2.45 -6.59 7.76
N LEU A 327 1.49 -5.68 7.90
CA LEU A 327 1.72 -4.25 8.10
C LEU A 327 1.87 -3.82 9.57
N SER A 328 1.54 -4.69 10.52
CA SER A 328 1.57 -4.38 11.95
C SER A 328 1.97 -5.61 12.77
N ALA A 329 2.53 -5.36 13.96
CA ALA A 329 2.92 -6.37 14.93
C ALA A 329 2.68 -5.84 16.35
N LEU A 330 2.14 -6.67 17.25
CA LEU A 330 1.84 -6.31 18.63
C LEU A 330 2.17 -7.47 19.56
N ILE A 331 2.96 -7.25 20.58
CA ILE A 331 3.20 -8.23 21.65
C ILE A 331 2.30 -7.91 22.85
N ARG A 332 1.57 -8.94 23.32
CA ARG A 332 0.86 -8.93 24.62
C ARG A 332 0.97 -10.31 25.26
N GLY A 333 1.49 -10.34 26.50
CA GLY A 333 1.85 -11.60 27.16
C GLY A 333 2.87 -12.38 26.35
N ASP A 334 2.63 -13.67 26.15
CA ASP A 334 3.48 -14.60 25.40
C ASP A 334 3.17 -14.66 23.88
N ARG A 335 2.39 -13.69 23.36
CA ARG A 335 1.92 -13.69 21.97
C ARG A 335 2.36 -12.45 21.19
N LEU A 336 2.87 -12.69 19.99
CA LEU A 336 3.00 -11.69 18.96
C LEU A 336 1.79 -11.82 18.02
N TYR A 337 0.94 -10.80 17.97
CA TYR A 337 -0.22 -10.71 17.09
C TYR A 337 0.15 -9.99 15.79
N LEU A 338 -0.29 -10.57 14.66
CA LEU A 338 0.06 -10.17 13.30
C LEU A 338 -1.22 -10.01 12.47
N PRO A 339 -1.88 -8.83 12.53
CA PRO A 339 -2.96 -8.54 11.61
C PRO A 339 -2.42 -8.44 10.19
N ASN A 340 -3.15 -9.01 9.23
CA ASN A 340 -2.68 -9.06 7.86
C ASN A 340 -3.83 -9.20 6.85
N ILE A 341 -3.52 -8.95 5.59
CA ILE A 341 -4.44 -9.11 4.48
C ILE A 341 -4.12 -10.45 3.82
N GLY A 342 -5.01 -11.42 3.99
CA GLY A 342 -4.86 -12.74 3.38
C GLY A 342 -5.23 -12.73 1.91
N ALA A 343 -4.55 -13.56 1.10
CA ALA A 343 -4.82 -13.71 -0.32
C ALA A 343 -5.22 -15.13 -0.69
N GLN A 344 -6.25 -15.24 -1.54
CA GLN A 344 -6.79 -16.45 -2.13
C GLN A 344 -6.79 -16.30 -3.66
N PRO A 345 -5.68 -16.55 -4.34
CA PRO A 345 -5.56 -16.30 -5.78
C PRO A 345 -6.32 -17.29 -6.66
N GLU A 346 -6.74 -18.44 -6.13
CA GLU A 346 -7.47 -19.45 -6.89
C GLU A 346 -8.87 -18.96 -7.29
N PRO A 347 -9.36 -19.34 -8.48
CA PRO A 347 -10.66 -18.86 -8.97
C PRO A 347 -11.86 -19.45 -8.21
N PRO A 348 -13.00 -18.76 -8.28
CA PRO A 348 -13.25 -17.55 -9.08
C PRO A 348 -12.61 -16.31 -8.47
N GLU A 349 -12.06 -15.43 -9.30
CA GLU A 349 -11.57 -14.13 -8.90
C GLU A 349 -12.73 -13.18 -8.57
N ILE A 350 -13.37 -13.43 -7.47
CA ILE A 350 -14.40 -12.60 -6.89
C ILE A 350 -13.85 -12.06 -5.58
N PHE A 351 -13.49 -10.79 -5.54
CA PHE A 351 -12.83 -10.21 -4.37
C PHE A 351 -13.71 -10.13 -3.10
N ASN A 352 -14.92 -10.65 -3.14
CA ASN A 352 -15.69 -10.96 -1.94
C ASN A 352 -15.37 -12.34 -1.32
N ALA A 353 -14.32 -13.00 -1.80
CA ALA A 353 -13.79 -14.23 -1.22
C ALA A 353 -12.26 -14.28 -1.28
N ASN A 354 -11.63 -13.56 -2.21
CA ASN A 354 -10.20 -13.68 -2.52
C ASN A 354 -9.29 -12.83 -1.61
N VAL A 355 -9.83 -11.85 -0.87
CA VAL A 355 -9.10 -11.02 0.08
C VAL A 355 -9.69 -11.20 1.46
N GLN A 356 -8.88 -11.53 2.47
CA GLN A 356 -9.34 -11.85 3.81
C GLN A 356 -8.69 -10.96 4.87
N ALA A 357 -9.42 -10.72 5.97
CA ALA A 357 -8.90 -10.03 7.16
C ALA A 357 -8.46 -11.07 8.20
N LEU A 358 -7.15 -11.26 8.33
CA LEU A 358 -6.59 -12.31 9.18
C LEU A 358 -5.86 -11.73 10.38
N VAL A 359 -5.85 -12.47 11.50
CA VAL A 359 -4.92 -12.25 12.60
C VAL A 359 -4.21 -13.56 12.91
N TYR A 360 -2.91 -13.53 12.80
CA TYR A 360 -2.02 -14.63 13.12
C TYR A 360 -1.37 -14.42 14.48
N SER A 361 -0.89 -15.47 15.11
CA SER A 361 -0.21 -15.40 16.40
C SER A 361 1.05 -16.27 16.41
N VAL A 362 2.10 -15.76 17.05
CA VAL A 362 3.41 -16.38 17.24
C VAL A 362 3.72 -16.42 18.73
N ASP A 363 4.28 -17.53 19.19
CA ASP A 363 4.84 -17.66 20.53
C ASP A 363 6.17 -16.90 20.60
N VAL A 364 6.25 -15.90 21.49
CA VAL A 364 7.44 -15.03 21.58
C VAL A 364 8.66 -15.73 22.19
N ASP A 365 8.45 -16.72 23.06
CA ASP A 365 9.53 -17.48 23.70
C ASP A 365 10.00 -18.63 22.84
N ALA A 366 9.05 -19.38 22.25
CA ALA A 366 9.36 -20.53 21.39
C ALA A 366 9.79 -20.11 19.99
N LEU A 367 9.59 -18.85 19.59
CA LEU A 367 9.80 -18.32 18.24
C LEU A 367 9.11 -19.19 17.17
N ALA A 368 7.85 -19.56 17.43
CA ALA A 368 7.09 -20.50 16.62
C ALA A 368 5.64 -20.03 16.43
N GLU A 369 5.09 -20.36 15.26
CA GLU A 369 3.71 -20.09 14.91
C GLU A 369 2.72 -20.83 15.84
N ARG A 370 1.65 -20.17 16.27
CA ARG A 370 0.54 -20.74 17.06
C ARG A 370 -0.65 -21.03 16.15
N VAL A 371 -0.55 -22.04 15.29
CA VAL A 371 -1.51 -22.37 14.21
C VAL A 371 -2.97 -22.42 14.69
N ALA A 372 -3.25 -22.97 15.87
CA ALA A 372 -4.62 -23.11 16.39
C ALA A 372 -5.26 -21.75 16.80
N GLU A 373 -4.46 -20.70 16.95
CA GLU A 373 -4.92 -19.38 17.38
C GLU A 373 -5.22 -18.43 16.20
N HIS A 374 -4.89 -18.83 14.96
CA HIS A 374 -5.17 -18.02 13.78
C HIS A 374 -6.66 -17.82 13.58
N VAL A 375 -7.05 -16.65 13.09
CA VAL A 375 -8.45 -16.31 12.90
C VAL A 375 -8.66 -15.51 11.61
N ASN A 376 -9.76 -15.84 10.90
CA ASN A 376 -10.32 -15.06 9.81
C ASN A 376 -11.47 -14.20 10.36
N LEU A 377 -11.26 -12.90 10.50
CA LEU A 377 -12.26 -11.96 11.01
C LEU A 377 -13.47 -11.86 10.07
N ASN A 378 -13.26 -11.98 8.76
CA ASN A 378 -14.35 -11.95 7.79
C ASN A 378 -15.27 -13.16 7.93
N LYS A 379 -14.75 -14.32 8.33
CA LYS A 379 -15.57 -15.48 8.63
C LYS A 379 -16.47 -15.22 9.85
N GLN A 380 -15.94 -14.60 10.90
CA GLN A 380 -16.76 -14.23 12.07
C GLN A 380 -17.88 -13.26 11.69
N ILE A 381 -17.59 -12.27 10.82
CA ILE A 381 -18.60 -11.34 10.30
C ILE A 381 -19.65 -12.08 9.46
N ALA A 382 -19.22 -12.99 8.57
CA ALA A 382 -20.12 -13.74 7.73
C ALA A 382 -21.08 -14.63 8.53
N ASP A 383 -20.60 -15.21 9.63
CA ASP A 383 -21.40 -16.08 10.50
C ASP A 383 -22.42 -15.28 11.35
N ALA A 384 -22.02 -14.11 11.82
CA ALA A 384 -22.91 -13.23 12.61
C ALA A 384 -23.94 -12.52 11.72
N GLU A 385 -23.58 -12.18 10.49
CA GLU A 385 -24.41 -11.46 9.52
C GLU A 385 -24.47 -12.24 8.20
N PRO A 386 -25.20 -13.37 8.14
CA PRO A 386 -25.15 -14.26 6.99
C PRO A 386 -25.78 -13.69 5.73
N VAL A 387 -26.67 -12.70 5.86
CA VAL A 387 -27.39 -12.11 4.72
C VAL A 387 -26.71 -10.82 4.27
N SER A 388 -26.37 -10.74 2.97
CA SER A 388 -26.03 -9.46 2.34
C SER A 388 -27.32 -8.71 2.03
N GLU A 389 -27.50 -7.56 2.67
CA GLU A 389 -28.65 -6.71 2.38
C GLU A 389 -28.34 -5.75 1.22
N PRO A 390 -29.34 -5.38 0.41
CA PRO A 390 -29.14 -4.36 -0.62
C PRO A 390 -28.85 -2.98 0.01
N PRO A 391 -28.12 -2.10 -0.69
CA PRO A 391 -27.97 -0.72 -0.27
C PRO A 391 -29.36 -0.02 -0.15
N PRO A 392 -29.51 0.95 0.75
CA PRO A 392 -28.54 1.54 1.68
C PRO A 392 -28.44 0.82 3.04
N SER A 393 -29.19 -0.25 3.24
CA SER A 393 -29.29 -0.97 4.53
C SER A 393 -28.13 -1.93 4.79
N LEU A 394 -27.04 -1.88 4.02
CA LEU A 394 -25.86 -2.74 4.20
C LEU A 394 -25.34 -2.70 5.65
N VAL A 395 -25.84 -3.62 6.48
CA VAL A 395 -25.36 -3.82 7.85
C VAL A 395 -24.03 -4.54 7.80
N LYS A 396 -23.92 -5.55 6.94
CA LYS A 396 -22.70 -6.35 6.75
C LYS A 396 -21.59 -5.53 6.13
N THR A 397 -20.50 -5.39 6.85
CA THR A 397 -19.29 -4.70 6.39
C THR A 397 -18.10 -5.51 6.82
N PHE A 398 -17.40 -6.10 5.85
CA PHE A 398 -16.22 -6.91 6.11
C PHE A 398 -15.02 -6.08 6.57
N GLY A 399 -14.05 -6.75 7.17
CA GLY A 399 -12.71 -6.21 7.41
C GLY A 399 -11.98 -6.11 6.09
N ASN A 400 -11.54 -4.91 5.75
CA ASN A 400 -10.73 -4.67 4.58
C ASN A 400 -9.50 -3.85 4.96
N ASP A 401 -8.34 -4.19 4.42
CA ASP A 401 -7.10 -3.48 4.71
C ASP A 401 -6.82 -3.41 6.21
N ILE A 402 -6.58 -4.56 6.84
CA ILE A 402 -6.27 -4.64 8.27
C ILE A 402 -4.83 -4.20 8.50
N VAL A 403 -4.64 -2.94 8.95
CA VAL A 403 -3.33 -2.27 8.93
C VAL A 403 -2.72 -2.01 10.30
N ALA A 404 -3.48 -2.11 11.39
CA ALA A 404 -2.96 -1.85 12.72
C ALA A 404 -3.74 -2.61 13.80
N ILE A 405 -3.05 -2.89 14.91
CA ILE A 405 -3.62 -3.50 16.12
C ILE A 405 -2.99 -2.84 17.36
N ASP A 406 -3.78 -2.67 18.40
CA ASP A 406 -3.32 -2.40 19.78
C ASP A 406 -4.15 -3.17 20.78
N GLY A 407 -3.65 -3.31 22.01
CA GLY A 407 -4.30 -4.03 23.08
C GLY A 407 -4.08 -3.36 24.45
N ASN A 408 -4.97 -3.62 25.41
CA ASN A 408 -4.80 -3.15 26.76
C ASN A 408 -3.62 -3.83 27.48
N GLY A 409 -3.27 -3.33 28.67
CA GLY A 409 -2.17 -3.88 29.48
C GLY A 409 -2.40 -5.33 29.92
N ALA A 410 -3.66 -5.72 30.12
CA ALA A 410 -4.01 -7.10 30.46
C ALA A 410 -3.87 -8.08 29.28
N GLY A 411 -3.81 -7.61 28.04
CA GLY A 411 -3.71 -8.45 26.86
C GLY A 411 -4.96 -9.25 26.53
N ASP A 412 -6.13 -8.80 26.99
CA ASP A 412 -7.42 -9.48 26.79
C ASP A 412 -8.39 -8.73 25.87
N THR A 413 -8.13 -7.45 25.62
CA THR A 413 -8.95 -6.56 24.78
C THR A 413 -8.07 -5.87 23.75
N PHE A 414 -8.54 -5.87 22.49
CA PHE A 414 -7.78 -5.37 21.36
C PHE A 414 -8.63 -4.45 20.47
N LEU A 415 -7.97 -3.52 19.79
CA LEU A 415 -8.51 -2.72 18.72
C LEU A 415 -7.79 -3.04 17.43
N ILE A 416 -8.54 -3.36 16.38
CA ILE A 416 -8.02 -3.73 15.06
C ILE A 416 -8.56 -2.75 14.03
N VAL A 417 -7.67 -2.13 13.27
CA VAL A 417 -8.03 -1.11 12.27
C VAL A 417 -8.32 -1.76 10.93
N SER A 418 -9.51 -1.49 10.38
CA SER A 418 -9.88 -1.75 9.00
C SER A 418 -9.86 -0.43 8.21
N ARG A 419 -8.77 -0.18 7.48
CA ARG A 419 -8.55 1.07 6.75
C ARG A 419 -9.58 1.28 5.66
N GLY A 420 -9.81 0.26 4.82
CA GLY A 420 -10.77 0.34 3.71
C GLY A 420 -12.23 0.37 4.18
N GLY A 421 -12.52 -0.19 5.36
CA GLY A 421 -13.84 -0.14 5.99
C GLY A 421 -14.12 1.15 6.77
N ASN A 422 -13.12 2.03 6.95
CA ASN A 422 -13.18 3.22 7.82
C ASN A 422 -13.76 2.90 9.20
N GLN A 423 -13.22 1.86 9.84
CA GLN A 423 -13.72 1.37 11.14
C GLN A 423 -12.61 0.71 11.95
N VAL A 424 -12.88 0.60 13.25
CA VAL A 424 -12.10 -0.16 14.22
C VAL A 424 -12.96 -1.27 14.77
N PHE A 425 -12.45 -2.50 14.78
CA PHE A 425 -13.04 -3.62 15.52
C PHE A 425 -12.50 -3.66 16.93
N ARG A 426 -13.37 -3.81 17.92
CA ARG A 426 -12.98 -4.29 19.24
C ARG A 426 -12.97 -5.82 19.21
N ALA A 427 -11.88 -6.42 19.66
CA ALA A 427 -11.75 -7.87 19.80
C ALA A 427 -11.40 -8.25 21.23
N LYS A 428 -11.85 -9.43 21.65
CA LYS A 428 -11.50 -10.04 22.93
C LYS A 428 -10.73 -11.33 22.71
N LEU A 429 -9.70 -11.56 23.52
CA LEU A 429 -9.01 -12.84 23.57
C LEU A 429 -9.95 -13.91 24.14
N ASN A 430 -10.13 -15.00 23.40
CA ASN A 430 -10.82 -16.17 23.89
C ASN A 430 -9.83 -17.08 24.63
N PRO A 431 -9.90 -17.19 25.96
CA PRO A 431 -8.93 -17.97 26.74
C PRO A 431 -9.01 -19.50 26.48
N ALA A 432 -10.10 -19.98 25.86
CA ALA A 432 -10.28 -21.40 25.62
C ALA A 432 -9.48 -21.90 24.39
N ASN A 433 -9.25 -21.05 23.40
CA ASN A 433 -8.58 -21.40 22.15
C ASN A 433 -7.51 -20.40 21.68
N GLY A 434 -7.28 -19.30 22.42
CA GLY A 434 -6.27 -18.29 22.09
C GLY A 434 -6.63 -17.36 20.93
N GLN A 435 -7.82 -17.49 20.33
CA GLN A 435 -8.24 -16.70 19.18
C GLN A 435 -8.81 -15.33 19.60
N LEU A 436 -8.65 -14.33 18.73
CA LEU A 436 -9.30 -13.04 18.87
C LEU A 436 -10.71 -13.10 18.29
N ASN A 437 -11.71 -12.79 19.13
CA ASN A 437 -13.10 -12.68 18.70
C ASN A 437 -13.53 -11.23 18.62
N ILE A 438 -14.13 -10.84 17.50
CA ILE A 438 -14.80 -9.56 17.35
C ILE A 438 -16.13 -9.67 18.10
N VAL A 439 -16.34 -8.79 19.11
CA VAL A 439 -17.51 -8.86 19.98
C VAL A 439 -18.17 -7.50 20.11
N ASN A 440 -19.48 -7.49 20.35
CA ASN A 440 -20.21 -6.29 20.73
C ASN A 440 -19.97 -5.89 22.21
N ALA A 441 -20.56 -4.77 22.65
CA ALA A 441 -20.47 -4.29 24.02
C ALA A 441 -20.98 -5.30 25.05
N ALA A 442 -21.95 -6.15 24.68
CA ALA A 442 -22.46 -7.21 25.54
C ALA A 442 -21.64 -8.52 25.46
N GLY A 443 -20.59 -8.55 24.66
CA GLY A 443 -19.74 -9.73 24.45
C GLY A 443 -20.37 -10.82 23.58
N THR A 444 -21.42 -10.50 22.84
CA THR A 444 -22.13 -11.44 21.96
C THR A 444 -22.18 -10.89 20.52
N GLY A 445 -21.71 -11.66 19.55
CA GLY A 445 -21.73 -11.27 18.13
C GLY A 445 -20.59 -10.35 17.69
N VAL A 446 -20.66 -9.88 16.46
CA VAL A 446 -19.59 -9.10 15.74
C VAL A 446 -20.04 -7.65 15.48
N ASP A 447 -20.69 -6.99 16.37
CA ASP A 447 -21.27 -5.67 16.12
C ASP A 447 -20.54 -4.50 16.82
N CYS A 448 -19.44 -4.76 17.51
CA CYS A 448 -18.58 -3.70 18.04
C CYS A 448 -17.62 -3.17 16.99
N ARG A 449 -18.19 -2.49 16.01
CA ARG A 449 -17.49 -1.81 14.92
C ARG A 449 -17.69 -0.30 15.10
N ILE A 450 -16.60 0.39 15.40
CA ILE A 450 -16.62 1.84 15.66
C ILE A 450 -16.19 2.56 14.40
N GLN A 451 -17.05 3.45 13.89
CA GLN A 451 -16.72 4.29 12.75
C GLN A 451 -15.56 5.23 13.07
N THR A 452 -14.66 5.39 12.12
CA THR A 452 -13.57 6.36 12.15
C THR A 452 -13.75 7.44 11.08
N GLY A 453 -12.86 8.41 11.04
CA GLY A 453 -12.65 9.24 9.85
C GLY A 453 -12.04 8.44 8.70
N ASN A 454 -11.76 9.11 7.58
CA ASN A 454 -11.29 8.46 6.36
C ASN A 454 -9.86 7.93 6.50
N LEU A 455 -9.66 6.68 6.07
CA LEU A 455 -8.40 5.97 6.00
C LEU A 455 -7.66 5.92 7.36
N PRO A 456 -8.21 5.25 8.37
CA PRO A 456 -7.50 5.04 9.63
C PRO A 456 -6.23 4.23 9.35
N SER A 457 -5.09 4.68 9.90
CA SER A 457 -3.76 4.11 9.65
C SER A 457 -3.05 3.57 10.89
N GLY A 458 -3.58 3.85 12.08
CA GLY A 458 -3.03 3.39 13.35
C GLY A 458 -4.03 3.51 14.47
N VAL A 459 -3.76 2.83 15.57
CA VAL A 459 -4.59 2.84 16.76
C VAL A 459 -3.73 2.83 18.02
N ALA A 460 -4.16 3.54 19.05
CA ALA A 460 -3.59 3.50 20.40
C ALA A 460 -4.70 3.23 21.41
N MET A 461 -4.40 2.44 22.43
CA MET A 461 -5.33 2.02 23.48
C MET A 461 -4.73 2.33 24.84
N ARG A 462 -5.54 2.83 25.79
CA ARG A 462 -5.12 2.96 27.18
C ARG A 462 -4.89 1.58 27.82
N GLN A 463 -3.96 1.52 28.75
CA GLN A 463 -3.62 0.27 29.44
C GLN A 463 -4.80 -0.33 30.22
N ASP A 464 -5.68 0.54 30.74
CA ASP A 464 -6.90 0.14 31.46
C ASP A 464 -8.01 -0.43 30.54
N GLY A 465 -7.84 -0.34 29.22
CA GLY A 465 -8.80 -0.85 28.24
C GLY A 465 -10.08 -0.01 28.08
N THR A 466 -10.12 1.20 28.62
CA THR A 466 -11.36 2.02 28.63
C THR A 466 -11.47 2.97 27.44
N ARG A 467 -10.33 3.36 26.82
CA ARG A 467 -10.27 4.34 25.74
C ARG A 467 -9.39 3.86 24.60
N GLY A 468 -9.83 4.16 23.39
CA GLY A 468 -9.08 3.96 22.17
C GLY A 468 -9.04 5.24 21.31
N TYR A 469 -7.99 5.33 20.47
CA TYR A 469 -7.74 6.47 19.58
C TYR A 469 -7.27 5.94 18.23
N ALA A 470 -7.90 6.36 17.14
CA ALA A 470 -7.49 5.98 15.78
C ALA A 470 -7.01 7.19 14.99
N ASN A 471 -5.86 7.08 14.32
CA ASN A 471 -5.33 8.11 13.44
C ASN A 471 -6.01 8.03 12.06
N ASN A 472 -6.77 9.05 11.68
CA ASN A 472 -7.46 9.16 10.39
C ASN A 472 -6.59 9.94 9.40
N GLU A 473 -5.79 9.25 8.63
CA GLU A 473 -4.77 9.84 7.75
C GLU A 473 -5.37 10.86 6.77
N ALA A 474 -6.45 10.52 6.07
CA ALA A 474 -7.05 11.41 5.08
C ALA A 474 -7.89 12.54 5.69
N ASN A 475 -8.43 12.37 6.92
CA ASN A 475 -9.18 13.42 7.59
C ASN A 475 -8.28 14.41 8.36
N PHE A 476 -6.97 14.10 8.51
CA PHE A 476 -6.08 14.91 9.35
C PHE A 476 -6.64 15.05 10.77
N SER A 477 -7.04 13.91 11.33
CA SER A 477 -7.76 13.90 12.62
C SER A 477 -7.53 12.59 13.37
N VAL A 478 -7.96 12.60 14.63
CA VAL A 478 -8.02 11.42 15.49
C VAL A 478 -9.47 11.13 15.87
N THR A 479 -9.88 9.88 15.80
CA THR A 479 -11.15 9.40 16.38
C THR A 479 -10.89 8.90 17.79
N SER A 480 -11.66 9.36 18.77
CA SER A 480 -11.68 8.82 20.14
C SER A 480 -12.91 7.97 20.40
N MET A 481 -12.74 6.89 21.15
CA MET A 481 -13.77 5.89 21.41
C MET A 481 -13.75 5.38 22.85
N ASN A 482 -14.92 5.09 23.39
CA ASN A 482 -15.11 4.36 24.62
C ASN A 482 -15.23 2.87 24.30
N ILE A 483 -14.39 2.05 24.92
CA ILE A 483 -14.25 0.62 24.62
C ILE A 483 -14.27 -0.27 25.87
N ASP A 484 -14.68 0.27 27.02
CA ASP A 484 -14.84 -0.53 28.22
C ASP A 484 -15.89 -1.64 28.05
N ASP A 485 -15.93 -2.61 28.96
CA ASP A 485 -16.79 -3.80 28.79
C ASP A 485 -18.29 -3.51 28.71
N GLY A 486 -18.73 -2.37 29.20
CA GLY A 486 -20.13 -1.94 29.10
C GLY A 486 -20.46 -1.16 27.82
N PHE A 487 -19.45 -0.74 27.06
CA PHE A 487 -19.62 0.22 25.97
C PHE A 487 -18.75 -0.05 24.77
N CYS A 488 -19.33 0.14 23.60
CA CYS A 488 -18.63 0.23 22.33
C CYS A 488 -19.15 1.48 21.63
N GLN A 489 -18.56 2.63 21.90
CA GLN A 489 -19.12 3.92 21.52
C GLN A 489 -18.08 4.85 20.92
N LEU A 490 -18.43 5.43 19.76
CA LEU A 490 -17.74 6.61 19.24
C LEU A 490 -17.97 7.79 20.21
N LEU A 491 -16.87 8.40 20.66
CA LEU A 491 -16.93 9.62 21.48
C LEU A 491 -16.79 10.88 20.64
N GLN A 492 -15.74 10.94 19.83
CA GLN A 492 -15.48 12.06 18.93
C GLN A 492 -14.83 11.54 17.64
N LEU A 493 -15.44 11.87 16.50
CA LEU A 493 -14.99 11.38 15.21
C LEU A 493 -13.72 12.08 14.71
N ASP A 494 -13.66 13.41 14.81
CA ASP A 494 -12.63 14.23 14.20
C ASP A 494 -12.00 15.21 15.20
N ILE A 495 -11.08 14.74 16.04
CA ILE A 495 -10.17 15.59 16.82
C ILE A 495 -9.09 16.07 15.84
N PRO A 496 -8.95 17.37 15.54
CA PRO A 496 -8.01 17.83 14.54
C PRO A 496 -6.56 17.48 14.90
N SER A 497 -5.84 16.76 14.05
CA SER A 497 -4.38 16.59 14.13
C SER A 497 -3.65 17.60 13.23
N SER A 498 -4.11 17.81 11.99
CA SER A 498 -3.55 18.77 11.07
C SER A 498 -4.63 19.49 10.27
N THR A 499 -4.23 20.37 9.36
CA THR A 499 -5.14 21.09 8.47
C THR A 499 -5.18 20.40 7.12
N PRO A 500 -6.34 19.86 6.70
CA PRO A 500 -6.46 19.25 5.38
C PRO A 500 -6.36 20.31 4.27
N PRO A 501 -5.99 19.90 3.04
CA PRO A 501 -6.02 20.78 1.88
C PRO A 501 -7.39 21.44 1.67
N ALA A 502 -7.40 22.69 1.21
CA ALA A 502 -8.63 23.44 0.97
C ALA A 502 -9.46 22.75 -0.15
N PRO A 503 -10.79 22.62 0.01
CA PRO A 503 -11.66 22.13 -1.05
C PRO A 503 -11.46 22.90 -2.36
N GLY A 504 -11.50 22.20 -3.49
CA GLY A 504 -11.26 22.76 -4.82
C GLY A 504 -9.79 22.96 -5.19
N SER A 505 -8.84 22.74 -4.26
CA SER A 505 -7.41 22.75 -4.60
C SER A 505 -6.97 21.45 -5.24
N PHE A 506 -5.87 21.47 -6.01
CA PHE A 506 -5.27 20.27 -6.59
C PHE A 506 -4.90 19.24 -5.52
N ALA A 507 -4.28 19.68 -4.41
CA ALA A 507 -3.92 18.80 -3.31
C ALA A 507 -5.16 18.14 -2.66
N HIS A 508 -6.29 18.86 -2.58
CA HIS A 508 -7.55 18.28 -2.12
C HIS A 508 -8.07 17.20 -3.10
N ALA A 509 -8.03 17.46 -4.41
CA ALA A 509 -8.48 16.50 -5.42
C ALA A 509 -7.62 15.21 -5.38
N VAL A 510 -6.30 15.35 -5.20
CA VAL A 510 -5.38 14.22 -5.00
C VAL A 510 -5.75 13.42 -3.74
N LEU A 511 -6.02 14.10 -2.63
CA LEU A 511 -6.42 13.46 -1.37
C LEU A 511 -7.76 12.73 -1.48
N VAL A 512 -8.74 13.32 -2.18
CA VAL A 512 -10.01 12.66 -2.50
C VAL A 512 -9.76 11.38 -3.31
N GLY A 513 -8.84 11.43 -4.29
CA GLY A 513 -8.42 10.26 -5.07
C GLY A 513 -7.83 9.15 -4.20
N LYS A 514 -7.05 9.51 -3.18
CA LYS A 514 -6.55 8.54 -2.20
C LYS A 514 -7.70 7.87 -1.44
N VAL A 515 -8.69 8.64 -0.99
CA VAL A 515 -9.88 8.08 -0.32
C VAL A 515 -10.63 7.15 -1.27
N ALA A 516 -10.87 7.57 -2.51
CA ALA A 516 -11.55 6.74 -3.51
C ALA A 516 -10.81 5.42 -3.81
N PHE A 517 -9.49 5.42 -3.75
CA PHE A 517 -8.65 4.26 -4.05
C PHE A 517 -8.61 3.25 -2.89
N PHE A 518 -8.53 3.71 -1.65
CA PHE A 518 -8.35 2.85 -0.48
C PHE A 518 -9.64 2.51 0.24
N THR A 519 -10.75 3.22 0.02
CA THR A 519 -12.03 2.82 0.63
C THR A 519 -12.62 1.59 -0.07
N ALA A 520 -13.05 0.62 0.71
CA ALA A 520 -13.80 -0.53 0.22
C ALA A 520 -15.32 -0.25 0.12
N LEU A 521 -15.76 0.89 0.65
CA LEU A 521 -17.15 1.32 0.70
C LEU A 521 -17.57 2.01 -0.58
N GLY A 522 -16.96 3.12 -0.90
CA GLY A 522 -17.25 4.00 -2.02
C GLY A 522 -17.31 5.48 -1.63
N ILE A 523 -17.42 6.35 -2.61
CA ILE A 523 -17.66 7.79 -2.45
C ILE A 523 -18.66 8.26 -3.51
N PRO A 524 -19.19 9.49 -3.45
CA PRO A 524 -20.01 10.03 -4.51
C PRO A 524 -19.28 10.02 -5.87
N ASP A 525 -20.01 9.79 -6.96
CA ASP A 525 -19.42 9.86 -8.31
C ASP A 525 -18.97 11.27 -8.65
N ASN A 526 -19.77 12.25 -8.27
CA ASN A 526 -19.59 13.66 -8.61
C ASN A 526 -19.85 14.56 -7.40
N GLY A 527 -19.46 15.84 -7.50
CA GLY A 527 -19.70 16.82 -6.46
C GLY A 527 -18.67 16.81 -5.32
N ILE A 528 -17.57 16.08 -5.47
CA ILE A 528 -16.64 15.83 -4.37
C ILE A 528 -15.49 16.83 -4.29
N PHE A 529 -15.12 17.47 -5.39
CA PHE A 529 -13.98 18.40 -5.38
C PHE A 529 -14.22 19.67 -4.55
N GLY A 530 -15.49 20.09 -4.44
CA GLY A 530 -15.89 21.22 -3.58
C GLY A 530 -16.23 20.81 -2.13
N THR A 531 -16.28 19.53 -1.83
CA THR A 531 -16.69 19.00 -0.52
C THR A 531 -15.48 18.83 0.40
N PRO A 532 -15.46 19.42 1.60
CA PRO A 532 -14.37 19.20 2.56
C PRO A 532 -14.16 17.71 2.82
N ILE A 533 -12.92 17.25 2.90
CA ILE A 533 -12.58 15.81 3.00
C ILE A 533 -13.28 15.11 4.17
N ARG A 534 -13.47 15.80 5.30
CA ARG A 534 -14.18 15.28 6.49
C ARG A 534 -15.69 15.11 6.27
N ASN A 535 -16.25 15.75 5.25
CA ASN A 535 -17.66 15.63 4.88
C ASN A 535 -17.89 14.57 3.80
N ILE A 536 -16.85 14.01 3.23
CA ILE A 536 -16.92 12.81 2.39
C ILE A 536 -17.00 11.61 3.33
N ILE A 537 -18.19 11.02 3.43
CA ILE A 537 -18.49 9.93 4.35
C ILE A 537 -18.72 8.63 3.54
N PRO A 538 -17.67 7.82 3.31
CA PRO A 538 -17.77 6.61 2.47
C PRO A 538 -18.85 5.63 2.92
N ARG A 539 -19.17 5.59 4.21
CA ARG A 539 -20.22 4.73 4.75
C ARG A 539 -21.59 4.99 4.13
N ASN A 540 -21.86 6.22 3.67
CA ASN A 540 -23.12 6.56 2.98
C ASN A 540 -23.15 6.03 1.53
N PHE A 541 -22.01 5.56 1.01
CA PHE A 541 -21.86 5.07 -0.37
C PHE A 541 -21.42 3.61 -0.42
N ARG A 542 -21.76 2.85 0.62
CA ARG A 542 -21.47 1.41 0.70
C ARG A 542 -22.01 0.68 -0.53
N GLY A 543 -21.21 -0.27 -1.02
CA GLY A 543 -21.56 -1.04 -2.20
C GLY A 543 -21.12 -0.42 -3.53
N LYS A 544 -20.55 0.80 -3.54
CA LYS A 544 -20.04 1.38 -4.79
C LYS A 544 -18.69 0.75 -5.18
N GLN A 545 -17.73 0.73 -4.27
CA GLN A 545 -16.42 0.13 -4.55
C GLN A 545 -16.50 -1.39 -4.61
N SER A 546 -17.06 -2.01 -3.60
CA SER A 546 -17.18 -3.47 -3.53
C SER A 546 -18.43 -3.88 -2.75
N LYS A 547 -18.87 -5.11 -2.99
CA LYS A 547 -19.98 -5.71 -2.24
C LYS A 547 -19.54 -5.93 -0.80
N ASP A 548 -20.37 -5.51 0.17
CA ASP A 548 -20.16 -5.69 1.61
C ASP A 548 -18.81 -5.13 2.13
N ALA A 549 -18.21 -4.15 1.42
CA ALA A 549 -16.90 -3.55 1.73
C ALA A 549 -15.73 -4.57 1.77
N TRP A 550 -15.79 -5.57 0.91
CA TRP A 550 -14.85 -6.70 0.94
C TRP A 550 -13.44 -6.33 0.47
N SER A 551 -13.31 -5.47 -0.53
CA SER A 551 -12.02 -5.06 -1.10
C SER A 551 -12.02 -3.62 -1.60
N SER A 552 -10.84 -3.05 -1.71
CA SER A 552 -10.54 -1.77 -2.37
C SER A 552 -9.46 -1.96 -3.44
N CYS A 553 -9.15 -0.93 -4.22
CA CYS A 553 -7.98 -0.97 -5.10
C CYS A 553 -6.69 -1.15 -4.28
N GLY A 554 -6.64 -0.55 -3.07
CA GLY A 554 -5.52 -0.67 -2.14
C GLY A 554 -5.26 -2.08 -1.62
N SER A 555 -6.26 -2.99 -1.66
CA SER A 555 -6.08 -4.38 -1.22
C SER A 555 -5.07 -5.15 -2.07
N CYS A 556 -5.05 -4.89 -3.40
CA CYS A 556 -4.06 -5.45 -4.33
C CYS A 556 -2.92 -4.47 -4.63
N HIS A 557 -3.13 -3.16 -4.41
CA HIS A 557 -2.15 -2.11 -4.68
C HIS A 557 -1.78 -1.33 -3.40
N PRO A 558 -1.11 -1.97 -2.40
CA PRO A 558 -0.63 -1.28 -1.22
C PRO A 558 0.29 -0.11 -1.60
N ASP A 559 0.05 1.09 -1.05
CA ASP A 559 0.73 2.34 -1.42
C ASP A 559 0.69 2.67 -2.94
N GLY A 560 -0.24 2.08 -3.71
CA GLY A 560 -0.31 2.19 -5.17
C GLY A 560 0.70 1.30 -5.91
N LEU A 561 1.33 0.35 -5.23
CA LEU A 561 2.32 -0.55 -5.80
C LEU A 561 1.71 -1.93 -6.11
N ALA A 562 2.41 -3.01 -5.85
CA ALA A 562 1.93 -4.38 -6.06
C ALA A 562 1.90 -5.16 -4.74
N ASP A 563 1.00 -6.13 -4.63
CA ASP A 563 0.83 -7.00 -3.45
C ASP A 563 1.72 -8.26 -3.48
N GLY A 564 2.46 -8.47 -4.56
CA GLY A 564 3.27 -9.68 -4.75
C GLY A 564 2.46 -10.95 -4.97
N VAL A 565 1.20 -10.84 -5.41
CA VAL A 565 0.28 -11.96 -5.65
C VAL A 565 0.02 -12.13 -7.14
N THR A 566 0.02 -13.37 -7.59
CA THR A 566 -0.42 -13.77 -8.94
C THR A 566 -1.84 -14.30 -8.87
N TRP A 567 -2.78 -13.52 -9.37
CA TRP A 567 -4.21 -13.84 -9.38
C TRP A 567 -4.60 -14.61 -10.66
N ILE A 568 -5.48 -15.60 -10.55
CA ILE A 568 -5.95 -16.39 -11.70
C ILE A 568 -7.24 -15.76 -12.26
N PHE A 569 -7.09 -14.79 -13.14
CA PHE A 569 -8.21 -14.16 -13.85
C PHE A 569 -8.75 -15.03 -15.00
N GLY A 570 -9.92 -14.65 -15.54
CA GLY A 570 -10.43 -15.18 -16.80
C GLY A 570 -9.45 -15.06 -17.97
N THR A 571 -8.61 -14.03 -17.95
CA THR A 571 -7.55 -13.77 -18.94
C THR A 571 -6.24 -14.52 -18.70
N GLY A 572 -6.23 -15.45 -17.76
CA GLY A 572 -5.05 -16.20 -17.34
C GLY A 572 -4.44 -15.68 -16.04
N PRO A 573 -3.40 -16.34 -15.50
CA PRO A 573 -2.71 -15.91 -14.30
C PRO A 573 -2.00 -14.58 -14.55
N ARG A 574 -2.26 -13.59 -13.70
CA ARG A 574 -1.70 -12.24 -13.84
C ARG A 574 -1.31 -11.69 -12.48
N GLN A 575 -0.06 -11.26 -12.40
CA GLN A 575 0.44 -10.56 -11.24
C GLN A 575 -0.12 -9.14 -11.17
N THR A 576 -0.31 -8.63 -9.96
CA THR A 576 -0.63 -7.22 -9.75
C THR A 576 0.51 -6.34 -10.28
N LYS A 577 0.21 -5.37 -11.16
CA LYS A 577 1.20 -4.42 -11.68
C LYS A 577 1.31 -3.20 -10.79
N PRO A 578 2.52 -2.73 -10.45
CA PRO A 578 2.71 -1.48 -9.74
C PRO A 578 2.26 -0.27 -10.58
N LEU A 579 1.80 0.79 -9.92
CA LEU A 579 1.28 2.00 -10.57
C LEU A 579 2.29 3.17 -10.58
N ASP A 580 3.47 3.01 -10.02
CA ASP A 580 4.51 4.05 -9.92
C ASP A 580 5.07 4.47 -11.28
N GLY A 581 5.07 3.58 -12.27
CA GLY A 581 5.45 3.84 -13.67
C GLY A 581 4.28 4.07 -14.62
N MET A 582 3.07 4.31 -14.12
CA MET A 582 1.89 4.50 -14.96
C MET A 582 1.92 5.83 -15.73
N PHE A 583 2.51 6.88 -15.16
CA PHE A 583 2.62 8.21 -15.73
C PHE A 583 4.06 8.72 -15.77
N ASN A 584 4.39 9.53 -16.77
CA ASN A 584 5.55 10.39 -16.70
C ASN A 584 5.27 11.57 -15.78
N LYS A 585 5.88 11.58 -14.61
CA LYS A 585 5.66 12.59 -13.57
C LYS A 585 6.12 14.02 -13.99
N GLY A 586 6.91 14.12 -15.06
CA GLY A 586 7.36 15.40 -15.62
C GLY A 586 6.39 16.04 -16.62
N THR A 587 5.25 15.40 -16.92
CA THR A 587 4.25 15.88 -17.87
C THR A 587 2.91 16.19 -17.18
N ASN A 588 1.98 16.77 -17.93
CA ASN A 588 0.61 17.04 -17.47
C ASN A 588 -0.33 15.84 -17.69
N MET A 589 0.06 14.63 -17.26
CA MET A 589 -0.69 13.38 -17.46
C MET A 589 -0.86 12.97 -18.94
N GLU A 590 -0.08 13.53 -19.85
CA GLU A 590 -0.19 13.27 -21.30
C GLU A 590 0.37 11.89 -21.72
N ASP A 591 1.04 11.21 -20.81
CA ASP A 591 1.85 10.05 -21.10
C ASP A 591 1.50 8.90 -20.14
N GLN A 592 0.25 8.45 -20.21
CA GLN A 592 -0.21 7.30 -19.45
C GLN A 592 0.18 5.99 -20.15
N GLY A 593 0.70 5.02 -19.40
CA GLY A 593 0.92 3.66 -19.89
C GLY A 593 -0.38 2.86 -20.00
N LEU A 594 -0.39 1.86 -20.89
CA LEU A 594 -1.44 0.86 -20.96
C LEU A 594 -1.46 0.00 -19.71
N LEU A 595 -2.66 -0.41 -19.30
CA LEU A 595 -2.88 -1.16 -18.09
C LEU A 595 -3.04 -2.65 -18.36
N ASN A 596 -2.84 -3.47 -17.33
CA ASN A 596 -2.78 -4.92 -17.37
C ASN A 596 -1.61 -5.47 -18.20
N TRP A 597 -1.23 -6.71 -17.93
CA TRP A 597 -0.21 -7.43 -18.67
C TRP A 597 -0.59 -7.66 -20.14
N SER A 598 -1.89 -7.81 -20.40
CA SER A 598 -2.43 -8.05 -21.76
C SER A 598 -2.93 -6.78 -22.44
N ALA A 599 -2.71 -5.59 -21.87
CA ALA A 599 -3.14 -4.28 -22.40
C ALA A 599 -4.65 -4.20 -22.71
N ILE A 600 -5.47 -4.91 -21.93
CA ILE A 600 -6.94 -4.96 -22.12
C ILE A 600 -7.67 -3.77 -21.49
N ARG A 601 -6.93 -2.90 -20.79
CA ARG A 601 -7.43 -1.66 -20.21
C ARG A 601 -6.59 -0.49 -20.71
N GLY A 602 -7.26 0.54 -21.23
CA GLY A 602 -6.60 1.72 -21.77
C GLY A 602 -6.22 2.72 -20.69
N SER A 603 -7.07 2.94 -19.70
CA SER A 603 -6.83 3.94 -18.67
C SER A 603 -7.29 3.47 -17.28
N ASN A 604 -6.90 4.22 -16.24
CA ASN A 604 -7.32 3.91 -14.88
C ASN A 604 -8.84 3.87 -14.72
N THR A 605 -9.55 4.70 -15.45
CA THR A 605 -11.01 4.79 -15.40
C THR A 605 -11.72 3.54 -15.94
N ASP A 606 -11.05 2.75 -16.79
CA ASP A 606 -11.57 1.46 -17.27
C ASP A 606 -11.70 0.42 -16.14
N PHE A 607 -10.98 0.63 -15.03
CA PHE A 607 -11.12 -0.22 -13.83
C PHE A 607 -12.43 -0.04 -13.08
N ASN A 608 -13.27 0.92 -13.48
CA ASN A 608 -14.65 0.96 -13.02
C ASN A 608 -15.41 -0.36 -13.33
N ALA A 609 -15.04 -1.03 -14.42
CA ALA A 609 -15.54 -2.37 -14.74
C ALA A 609 -15.14 -3.42 -13.68
N ASN A 610 -13.92 -3.33 -13.12
CA ASN A 610 -13.47 -4.25 -12.08
C ASN A 610 -14.26 -4.07 -10.78
N SER A 611 -14.57 -2.82 -10.38
CA SER A 611 -15.44 -2.55 -9.23
C SER A 611 -16.82 -3.19 -9.40
N ARG A 612 -17.38 -3.18 -10.63
CA ARG A 612 -18.69 -3.75 -10.91
C ARG A 612 -18.68 -5.27 -11.05
N VAL A 613 -17.71 -5.82 -11.75
CA VAL A 613 -17.67 -7.26 -12.07
C VAL A 613 -16.94 -8.05 -11.00
N THR A 614 -15.66 -7.74 -10.78
CA THR A 614 -14.78 -8.53 -9.92
C THR A 614 -15.02 -8.26 -8.44
N GLN A 615 -15.24 -6.98 -8.06
CA GLN A 615 -15.48 -6.60 -6.67
C GLN A 615 -16.97 -6.62 -6.27
N GLY A 616 -17.87 -6.80 -7.25
CA GLY A 616 -19.31 -6.91 -7.02
C GLY A 616 -19.98 -5.61 -6.53
N GLY A 617 -19.32 -4.45 -6.71
CA GLY A 617 -19.86 -3.12 -6.43
C GLY A 617 -20.61 -2.52 -7.62
N CYS A 618 -21.10 -1.29 -7.49
CA CYS A 618 -21.79 -0.56 -8.54
C CYS A 618 -20.86 0.31 -9.40
N GLY A 619 -19.63 0.52 -8.95
CA GLY A 619 -18.67 1.42 -9.56
C GLY A 619 -18.91 2.89 -9.24
N PHE A 620 -18.02 3.74 -9.75
CA PHE A 620 -18.02 5.19 -9.55
C PHE A 620 -18.53 5.99 -10.75
N ALA A 621 -19.05 5.33 -11.77
CA ALA A 621 -19.72 5.94 -12.88
C ALA A 621 -21.07 5.25 -13.04
N SER A 622 -22.03 5.68 -12.25
CA SER A 622 -23.43 5.21 -12.36
C SER A 622 -24.18 6.04 -13.38
N ALA A 623 -25.04 5.38 -14.15
CA ALA A 623 -25.80 6.02 -15.23
C ALA A 623 -26.88 7.00 -14.75
N VAL A 624 -27.10 7.12 -13.45
CA VAL A 624 -28.21 7.91 -12.89
C VAL A 624 -27.68 8.96 -11.95
N ALA A 625 -27.80 10.21 -12.38
CA ALA A 625 -27.80 11.36 -11.48
C ALA A 625 -29.10 11.29 -10.67
N THR A 626 -29.15 10.52 -9.61
CA THR A 626 -30.31 10.50 -8.73
C THR A 626 -30.15 11.60 -7.69
N GLY A 627 -31.13 12.46 -7.60
CA GLY A 627 -31.26 13.47 -6.53
C GLY A 627 -31.71 12.89 -5.19
N GLU A 628 -31.50 11.58 -4.97
CA GLU A 628 -31.80 10.91 -3.70
C GLU A 628 -30.57 10.98 -2.79
N ASP A 629 -30.74 11.41 -1.58
CA ASP A 629 -29.72 11.51 -0.54
C ASP A 629 -30.05 10.54 0.62
N PRO A 630 -29.27 9.47 0.83
CA PRO A 630 -28.20 8.93 0.00
C PRO A 630 -28.78 8.15 -1.19
N PRO A 631 -28.24 8.30 -2.39
CA PRO A 631 -28.70 7.52 -3.52
C PRO A 631 -28.45 6.04 -3.23
N ASP A 632 -29.42 5.18 -3.56
CA ASP A 632 -29.18 3.74 -3.60
C ASP A 632 -28.23 3.44 -4.78
N PRO A 633 -26.95 3.17 -4.53
CA PRO A 633 -25.98 3.09 -5.61
C PRO A 633 -26.16 1.86 -6.49
N CYS A 634 -26.94 0.87 -6.04
CA CYS A 634 -26.97 -0.46 -6.63
C CYS A 634 -28.36 -1.04 -6.86
N THR A 635 -29.40 -0.22 -7.01
CA THR A 635 -30.69 -0.76 -7.44
C THR A 635 -30.59 -1.34 -8.85
N SER A 636 -31.42 -2.33 -9.17
CA SER A 636 -31.45 -2.97 -10.49
C SER A 636 -31.67 -1.98 -11.63
N THR A 637 -32.29 -0.84 -11.36
CA THR A 637 -32.49 0.26 -12.32
C THR A 637 -31.26 1.13 -12.50
N ASN A 638 -30.31 1.08 -11.56
CA ASN A 638 -29.10 1.91 -11.51
C ASN A 638 -27.82 1.08 -11.66
N ASN A 639 -27.93 -0.24 -11.81
CA ASN A 639 -26.78 -1.10 -12.01
C ASN A 639 -26.23 -0.90 -13.44
N PRO A 640 -25.06 -0.25 -13.60
CA PRO A 640 -24.51 0.03 -14.93
C PRO A 640 -24.15 -1.25 -15.72
N VAL A 641 -24.08 -2.41 -15.07
CA VAL A 641 -23.90 -3.71 -15.75
C VAL A 641 -25.10 -4.04 -16.64
N GLU A 642 -26.28 -3.51 -16.33
CA GLU A 642 -27.52 -3.75 -17.11
C GLU A 642 -27.72 -2.75 -18.26
N THR A 643 -26.90 -1.72 -18.38
CA THR A 643 -26.95 -0.71 -19.44
C THR A 643 -25.70 -0.70 -20.29
N PRO A 644 -25.58 -1.54 -21.33
CA PRO A 644 -24.37 -1.70 -22.14
C PRO A 644 -23.84 -0.40 -22.77
N VAL A 645 -24.71 0.56 -23.06
CA VAL A 645 -24.33 1.83 -23.70
C VAL A 645 -23.49 2.71 -22.76
N ASN A 646 -23.79 2.70 -21.47
CA ASN A 646 -23.01 3.49 -20.50
C ASN A 646 -21.68 2.83 -20.15
N LEU A 647 -21.66 1.49 -20.17
CA LEU A 647 -20.43 0.71 -20.01
C LEU A 647 -19.39 1.09 -21.05
N ALA A 648 -19.78 1.20 -22.32
CA ALA A 648 -18.86 1.51 -23.42
C ALA A 648 -18.18 2.87 -23.29
N VAL A 649 -18.83 3.84 -22.65
CA VAL A 649 -18.26 5.17 -22.42
C VAL A 649 -17.31 5.19 -21.21
N TYR A 650 -17.73 4.58 -20.11
CA TYR A 650 -16.99 4.64 -18.85
C TYR A 650 -15.87 3.61 -18.76
N ASP A 651 -15.96 2.52 -19.50
CA ASP A 651 -14.98 1.44 -19.46
C ASP A 651 -13.79 1.67 -20.43
N HIS A 652 -13.74 2.80 -21.10
CA HIS A 652 -12.67 3.13 -22.05
C HIS A 652 -11.94 4.44 -21.71
N GLY A 653 -11.83 4.77 -20.45
CA GLY A 653 -10.99 5.88 -20.01
C GLY A 653 -11.53 7.27 -20.28
N ILE A 654 -12.83 7.40 -20.57
CA ILE A 654 -13.43 8.65 -21.01
C ILE A 654 -14.31 9.23 -19.92
N THR A 655 -13.85 9.23 -18.70
CA THR A 655 -14.61 9.87 -17.62
C THR A 655 -14.38 11.35 -17.52
N GLN A 656 -13.29 11.91 -18.06
CA GLN A 656 -12.86 13.30 -17.94
C GLN A 656 -14.00 14.26 -17.59
N GLY A 657 -14.24 14.38 -16.26
CA GLY A 657 -15.33 15.14 -15.72
C GLY A 657 -16.71 14.48 -15.78
N ALA A 658 -16.87 13.24 -16.17
CA ALA A 658 -18.13 12.49 -16.01
C ALA A 658 -18.22 11.77 -14.64
N SER A 659 -17.07 11.48 -14.03
CA SER A 659 -16.96 10.93 -12.68
C SER A 659 -15.77 11.57 -11.95
N ASP A 660 -16.08 12.44 -11.00
CA ASP A 660 -15.06 13.08 -10.15
C ASP A 660 -14.26 12.04 -9.35
N ALA A 661 -14.91 10.94 -8.94
CA ALA A 661 -14.27 9.88 -8.18
C ALA A 661 -13.17 9.15 -8.97
N LEU A 662 -13.44 8.79 -10.24
CA LEU A 662 -12.46 8.13 -11.11
C LEU A 662 -11.36 9.11 -11.56
N ASP A 663 -11.72 10.36 -11.83
CA ASP A 663 -10.77 11.41 -12.16
C ASP A 663 -9.84 11.69 -10.98
N ALA A 664 -10.37 11.74 -9.75
CA ALA A 664 -9.57 11.89 -8.54
C ALA A 664 -8.63 10.70 -8.29
N GLN A 665 -9.08 9.45 -8.51
CA GLN A 665 -8.19 8.28 -8.43
C GLN A 665 -7.03 8.40 -9.40
N THR A 666 -7.30 8.83 -10.63
CA THR A 666 -6.27 9.04 -11.65
C THR A 666 -5.29 10.13 -11.23
N LEU A 667 -5.80 11.25 -10.66
CA LEU A 667 -4.96 12.32 -10.09
C LEU A 667 -4.07 11.83 -8.95
N TRP A 668 -4.60 10.99 -8.06
CA TRP A 668 -3.81 10.43 -6.96
C TRP A 668 -2.68 9.53 -7.48
N ILE A 669 -2.95 8.64 -8.45
CA ILE A 669 -1.92 7.80 -9.06
C ILE A 669 -0.85 8.67 -9.73
N PHE A 670 -1.28 9.70 -10.48
CA PHE A 670 -0.37 10.62 -11.14
C PHE A 670 0.51 11.40 -10.15
N ALA A 671 -0.09 11.99 -9.13
CA ALA A 671 0.60 12.96 -8.27
C ALA A 671 1.30 12.33 -7.05
N ALA A 672 0.69 11.29 -6.46
CA ALA A 672 1.10 10.77 -5.17
C ALA A 672 1.80 9.40 -5.21
N VAL A 673 1.44 8.51 -6.15
CA VAL A 673 2.13 7.23 -6.28
C VAL A 673 3.50 7.46 -6.88
N ARG A 674 4.55 7.17 -6.14
CA ARG A 674 5.96 7.38 -6.53
C ARG A 674 6.74 6.08 -6.54
N ALA A 675 7.81 6.08 -7.31
CA ALA A 675 8.83 5.05 -7.15
C ALA A 675 9.46 5.13 -5.75
N LEU A 676 9.69 3.97 -5.15
CA LEU A 676 10.40 3.87 -3.87
C LEU A 676 11.90 4.12 -4.08
N ASN A 677 12.51 4.85 -3.17
CA ASN A 677 13.96 5.02 -3.16
C ASN A 677 14.65 3.66 -3.02
N GLN A 678 15.70 3.46 -3.80
CA GLN A 678 16.49 2.24 -3.78
C GLN A 678 17.92 2.54 -3.29
N PRO A 679 18.62 1.55 -2.70
CA PRO A 679 20.04 1.70 -2.42
C PRO A 679 20.83 2.05 -3.69
N GLN A 680 21.71 3.05 -3.62
CA GLN A 680 22.48 3.57 -4.75
C GLN A 680 23.96 3.18 -4.63
N PRO A 681 24.40 2.01 -5.13
CA PRO A 681 25.81 1.63 -5.10
C PRO A 681 26.65 2.48 -6.08
N SER A 682 27.95 2.58 -5.83
CA SER A 682 28.85 3.46 -6.61
C SER A 682 29.20 2.91 -8.00
N ASN A 683 28.90 1.65 -8.33
CA ASN A 683 29.34 0.94 -9.55
C ASN A 683 28.23 0.74 -10.60
N LEU A 684 27.34 1.71 -10.78
CA LEU A 684 26.18 1.58 -11.69
C LEU A 684 26.52 1.70 -13.18
N ALA A 685 27.64 2.34 -13.54
CA ALA A 685 27.91 2.71 -14.93
C ALA A 685 28.02 1.51 -15.90
N ALA A 686 28.60 0.39 -15.46
CA ALA A 686 28.74 -0.80 -16.30
C ALA A 686 27.36 -1.44 -16.58
N GLY A 687 26.53 -1.58 -15.57
CA GLY A 687 25.16 -2.09 -15.71
C GLY A 687 24.28 -1.16 -16.56
N ALA A 688 24.40 0.16 -16.39
CA ALA A 688 23.72 1.15 -17.20
C ALA A 688 24.07 1.02 -18.69
N ALA A 689 25.36 0.76 -19.02
CA ALA A 689 25.80 0.54 -20.40
C ALA A 689 25.19 -0.75 -21.01
N VAL A 690 25.14 -1.83 -20.23
CA VAL A 690 24.49 -3.08 -20.66
C VAL A 690 22.99 -2.86 -20.89
N PHE A 691 22.33 -2.15 -19.99
CA PHE A 691 20.91 -1.80 -20.09
C PHE A 691 20.62 -0.96 -21.34
N ALA A 692 21.40 0.09 -21.56
CA ALA A 692 21.27 0.98 -22.72
C ALA A 692 21.34 0.22 -24.06
N ALA A 693 22.21 -0.79 -24.13
CA ALA A 693 22.44 -1.55 -25.36
C ALA A 693 21.37 -2.64 -25.62
N ASN A 694 20.69 -3.16 -24.58
CA ASN A 694 19.87 -4.38 -24.71
C ASN A 694 18.43 -4.22 -24.24
N CYS A 695 18.13 -3.26 -23.34
CA CYS A 695 16.84 -3.19 -22.64
C CYS A 695 16.10 -1.86 -22.89
N ALA A 696 16.84 -0.78 -23.15
CA ALA A 696 16.30 0.58 -23.15
C ALA A 696 15.24 0.81 -24.25
N SER A 697 15.26 0.08 -25.36
CA SER A 697 14.27 0.24 -26.41
C SER A 697 12.85 -0.05 -25.90
N CYS A 698 12.69 -1.08 -25.09
CA CYS A 698 11.42 -1.46 -24.48
C CYS A 698 11.21 -0.82 -23.07
N HIS A 699 12.26 -0.81 -22.24
CA HIS A 699 12.21 -0.39 -20.86
C HIS A 699 12.82 1.00 -20.61
N GLY A 700 13.01 1.82 -21.62
CA GLY A 700 13.44 3.22 -21.48
C GLY A 700 12.27 4.17 -21.27
N GLY A 701 12.56 5.48 -21.38
CA GLY A 701 11.60 6.56 -21.13
C GLY A 701 11.46 6.89 -19.66
N ALA A 702 10.81 8.00 -19.37
CA ALA A 702 10.64 8.50 -17.98
C ALA A 702 9.78 7.57 -17.09
N LYS A 703 8.99 6.71 -17.71
CA LYS A 703 8.19 5.66 -17.04
C LYS A 703 8.93 4.33 -16.94
N TRP A 704 10.15 4.21 -17.46
CA TRP A 704 10.88 2.96 -17.58
C TRP A 704 10.11 1.86 -18.35
N THR A 705 9.29 2.30 -19.31
CA THR A 705 8.52 1.45 -20.24
C THR A 705 8.16 2.26 -21.49
N LYS A 706 8.10 1.59 -22.64
CA LYS A 706 7.58 2.18 -23.87
C LYS A 706 6.05 2.23 -23.92
N SER A 707 5.38 1.61 -22.95
CA SER A 707 3.92 1.52 -22.91
C SER A 707 3.28 2.91 -22.83
N GLU A 708 2.37 3.20 -23.77
CA GLU A 708 1.72 4.50 -23.90
C GLU A 708 0.34 4.36 -24.53
N ILE A 709 -0.62 5.17 -24.08
CA ILE A 709 -1.95 5.25 -24.66
C ILE A 709 -1.96 6.31 -25.77
N PHE A 710 -2.41 5.91 -26.95
CA PHE A 710 -2.79 6.83 -28.03
C PHE A 710 -4.30 6.76 -28.23
N HIS A 711 -4.92 7.91 -28.34
CA HIS A 711 -6.37 8.05 -28.34
C HIS A 711 -6.89 8.62 -29.67
N ARG A 712 -8.14 8.28 -30.01
CA ARG A 712 -8.90 8.87 -31.11
C ARG A 712 -10.20 9.50 -30.63
N ASP A 713 -10.66 10.52 -31.35
CA ASP A 713 -11.92 11.18 -31.05
C ASP A 713 -13.10 10.21 -31.08
N ASN A 714 -13.92 10.27 -30.04
CA ASN A 714 -15.18 9.54 -29.96
C ASN A 714 -16.35 10.52 -29.79
N PRO A 715 -17.09 10.84 -30.89
CA PRO A 715 -18.18 11.81 -30.83
C PRO A 715 -19.29 11.45 -29.86
N ALA A 716 -19.57 10.17 -29.66
CA ALA A 716 -20.61 9.73 -28.71
C ALA A 716 -20.19 10.00 -27.24
N ALA A 717 -18.92 9.84 -26.95
CA ALA A 717 -18.38 10.12 -25.61
C ALA A 717 -18.31 11.63 -25.33
N ILE A 718 -17.98 12.44 -26.35
CA ILE A 718 -18.01 13.91 -26.26
C ILE A 718 -19.40 14.40 -25.82
N ALA A 719 -20.46 13.87 -26.41
CA ALA A 719 -21.82 14.28 -26.10
C ALA A 719 -22.24 13.94 -24.65
N GLN A 720 -21.67 12.88 -24.07
CA GLN A 720 -22.01 12.43 -22.70
C GLN A 720 -21.18 13.12 -21.61
N ASN A 721 -20.00 13.63 -21.96
CA ASN A 721 -19.14 14.37 -21.04
C ASN A 721 -19.56 15.83 -20.80
N MET A 722 -20.71 16.23 -21.27
CA MET A 722 -21.21 17.61 -21.15
C MET A 722 -21.92 17.92 -19.84
N ALA A 723 -21.90 17.03 -18.84
CA ALA A 723 -22.50 17.30 -17.54
C ALA A 723 -21.78 18.45 -16.80
N PRO A 724 -22.49 19.31 -16.08
CA PRO A 724 -21.88 20.46 -15.40
C PRO A 724 -20.96 20.03 -14.27
N LEU A 725 -19.85 20.73 -14.14
CA LEU A 725 -18.91 20.60 -13.05
C LEU A 725 -19.40 21.28 -11.78
N ASP A 726 -18.88 20.82 -10.68
CA ASP A 726 -18.93 21.57 -9.42
C ASP A 726 -18.26 22.94 -9.56
N PRO A 727 -18.81 23.98 -8.89
CA PRO A 727 -18.18 25.28 -8.85
C PRO A 727 -16.76 25.20 -8.26
N GLY A 728 -15.77 25.61 -9.03
CA GLY A 728 -14.37 25.65 -8.60
C GLY A 728 -13.45 24.61 -9.24
N VAL A 729 -13.99 23.60 -9.94
CA VAL A 729 -13.19 22.68 -10.74
C VAL A 729 -13.39 23.01 -12.23
N THR A 730 -12.33 23.42 -12.89
CA THR A 730 -12.38 23.67 -14.34
C THR A 730 -12.06 22.36 -15.05
N ARG A 731 -13.06 21.78 -15.70
CA ARG A 731 -12.84 20.74 -16.69
C ARG A 731 -12.12 21.32 -17.88
N LEU A 732 -11.25 20.55 -18.49
CA LEU A 732 -10.78 20.84 -19.83
C LEU A 732 -11.97 20.86 -20.80
N ALA A 733 -12.42 22.04 -21.14
CA ALA A 733 -13.58 22.24 -21.98
C ALA A 733 -13.41 21.74 -23.43
N ALA A 734 -12.30 21.10 -23.79
CA ALA A 734 -12.00 20.86 -25.19
C ALA A 734 -11.07 19.67 -25.51
N ALA A 735 -10.65 18.86 -24.56
CA ALA A 735 -10.00 17.62 -24.97
C ALA A 735 -11.08 16.66 -25.49
N PRO A 736 -11.08 16.28 -26.75
CA PRO A 736 -12.05 15.30 -27.22
C PRO A 736 -11.81 14.01 -26.44
N PRO A 737 -12.84 13.43 -25.86
CA PRO A 737 -12.74 12.10 -25.26
C PRO A 737 -12.38 11.12 -26.37
N VAL A 738 -11.50 10.22 -26.08
CA VAL A 738 -10.82 9.41 -27.05
C VAL A 738 -10.98 7.97 -26.65
N GLN A 739 -11.41 7.16 -27.55
CA GLN A 739 -11.60 5.73 -27.36
C GLN A 739 -10.50 4.96 -28.06
N LEU A 740 -9.84 4.05 -27.35
CA LEU A 740 -9.01 3.05 -27.99
C LEU A 740 -9.90 2.12 -28.83
N LEU A 741 -9.55 1.93 -30.08
CA LEU A 741 -10.17 0.89 -30.88
C LEU A 741 -9.59 -0.47 -30.45
N ALA A 742 -10.41 -1.50 -30.45
CA ALA A 742 -10.03 -2.83 -29.93
C ALA A 742 -8.76 -3.41 -30.59
N ASN A 743 -8.50 -3.07 -31.85
CA ASN A 743 -7.28 -3.48 -32.57
C ASN A 743 -6.05 -2.61 -32.27
N GLU A 744 -6.17 -1.51 -31.54
CA GLU A 744 -5.07 -0.60 -31.19
C GLU A 744 -4.42 -0.92 -29.85
N PHE A 745 -4.95 -1.90 -29.09
CA PHE A 745 -4.31 -2.37 -27.87
C PHE A 745 -2.96 -3.08 -28.12
N PHE A 746 -2.75 -3.63 -29.32
CA PHE A 746 -1.53 -4.38 -29.63
C PHE A 746 -0.48 -3.54 -30.34
N SER A 747 -0.92 -2.64 -31.22
CA SER A 747 -0.05 -1.73 -31.96
C SER A 747 -0.82 -0.49 -32.40
N PHE A 748 -0.08 0.60 -32.56
CA PHE A 748 -0.64 1.84 -33.08
C PHE A 748 0.17 2.26 -34.32
N THR A 749 -0.55 2.63 -35.40
CA THR A 749 0.09 3.07 -36.66
C THR A 749 -0.34 4.49 -36.98
N CYS A 750 0.64 5.32 -37.24
CA CYS A 750 0.44 6.68 -37.69
C CYS A 750 1.49 7.06 -38.75
N ASN A 751 1.04 7.62 -39.87
CA ASN A 751 1.93 8.06 -40.98
C ASN A 751 2.95 6.99 -41.39
N ASN A 752 2.54 5.73 -41.51
CA ASN A 752 3.39 4.57 -41.82
C ASN A 752 4.43 4.22 -40.74
N LEU A 753 4.39 4.86 -39.60
CA LEU A 753 5.14 4.45 -38.41
C LEU A 753 4.24 3.60 -37.53
N THR A 754 4.76 2.50 -37.02
CA THR A 754 4.02 1.59 -36.11
C THR A 754 4.82 1.37 -34.86
N ILE A 755 4.17 1.53 -33.72
CA ILE A 755 4.70 1.07 -32.43
C ILE A 755 3.90 -0.14 -31.97
N LYS A 756 4.58 -1.14 -31.45
CA LYS A 756 3.96 -2.28 -30.77
C LYS A 756 4.02 -2.06 -29.27
N TYR A 757 2.89 -2.33 -28.61
CA TYR A 757 2.79 -2.24 -27.15
C TYR A 757 3.06 -3.57 -26.47
N LEU A 758 2.71 -4.67 -27.11
CA LEU A 758 2.91 -6.01 -26.60
C LEU A 758 4.18 -6.62 -27.17
N GLU A 759 4.99 -7.19 -26.29
CA GLU A 759 6.23 -7.85 -26.65
C GLU A 759 6.18 -9.33 -26.30
N LYS A 760 6.66 -10.15 -27.26
CA LYS A 760 6.82 -11.58 -27.08
C LYS A 760 8.22 -11.87 -26.57
N VAL A 761 8.33 -12.13 -25.29
CA VAL A 761 9.64 -12.38 -24.62
C VAL A 761 9.79 -13.83 -24.15
N GLY A 762 8.95 -14.74 -24.65
CA GLY A 762 9.06 -16.19 -24.38
C GLY A 762 8.49 -16.62 -23.04
N THR A 763 7.73 -15.77 -22.35
CA THR A 763 7.18 -16.08 -21.01
C THR A 763 5.75 -16.63 -21.04
N PHE A 764 5.07 -16.56 -22.19
CA PHE A 764 3.76 -17.18 -22.40
C PHE A 764 3.89 -18.69 -22.59
N ASP A 765 3.15 -19.47 -21.82
CA ASP A 765 3.16 -20.93 -21.90
C ASP A 765 1.86 -21.44 -22.53
N ILE A 766 1.95 -21.88 -23.78
CA ILE A 766 0.81 -22.43 -24.53
C ILE A 766 0.37 -23.80 -24.03
N THR A 767 1.16 -24.47 -23.21
CA THR A 767 0.85 -25.77 -22.63
C THR A 767 0.17 -25.66 -21.28
N ASP A 768 0.21 -24.46 -20.65
CA ASP A 768 -0.48 -24.18 -19.40
C ASP A 768 -1.97 -23.92 -19.64
N PRO A 769 -2.88 -24.78 -19.17
CA PRO A 769 -4.31 -24.58 -19.34
C PRO A 769 -4.86 -23.29 -18.71
N LEU A 770 -4.20 -22.74 -17.68
CA LEU A 770 -4.59 -21.47 -17.08
C LEU A 770 -4.33 -20.31 -18.01
N GLU A 771 -3.24 -20.33 -18.78
CA GLU A 771 -2.90 -19.28 -19.76
C GLU A 771 -3.89 -19.23 -20.94
N ILE A 772 -4.50 -20.36 -21.29
CA ILE A 772 -5.46 -20.47 -22.41
C ILE A 772 -6.92 -20.51 -21.94
N ARG A 773 -7.17 -20.23 -20.67
CA ARG A 773 -8.46 -20.37 -20.00
C ARG A 773 -9.61 -19.65 -20.70
N ASP A 774 -9.38 -18.47 -21.25
CA ASP A 774 -10.43 -17.59 -21.82
C ASP A 774 -11.19 -18.21 -22.99
N ASN A 775 -10.47 -18.92 -23.84
CA ASN A 775 -11.01 -19.34 -25.15
C ASN A 775 -10.61 -20.77 -25.51
N GLY A 776 -9.92 -21.46 -24.63
CA GLY A 776 -9.56 -22.87 -24.77
C GLY A 776 -8.60 -23.15 -25.94
N ALA A 777 -8.00 -22.14 -26.54
CA ALA A 777 -7.06 -22.27 -27.65
C ALA A 777 -5.87 -21.32 -27.51
N ALA A 778 -4.67 -21.85 -27.56
CA ALA A 778 -3.44 -21.07 -27.45
C ALA A 778 -3.35 -19.95 -28.50
N SER A 779 -3.88 -20.15 -29.69
CA SER A 779 -3.82 -19.18 -30.79
C SER A 779 -4.65 -17.91 -30.56
N THR A 780 -5.56 -17.93 -29.61
CA THR A 780 -6.50 -16.81 -29.32
C THR A 780 -6.42 -16.33 -27.89
N ALA A 781 -5.61 -16.96 -27.03
CA ALA A 781 -5.37 -16.54 -25.65
C ALA A 781 -4.72 -15.14 -25.63
N PHE A 782 -5.05 -14.34 -24.61
CA PHE A 782 -4.55 -12.95 -24.52
C PHE A 782 -3.02 -12.84 -24.51
N GLY A 783 -2.30 -13.82 -23.94
CA GLY A 783 -0.85 -13.84 -23.90
C GLY A 783 -0.18 -14.15 -25.25
N VAL A 784 -0.92 -14.66 -26.25
CA VAL A 784 -0.38 -15.07 -27.55
C VAL A 784 0.25 -13.91 -28.34
N ASN A 785 -0.24 -12.69 -28.14
CA ASN A 785 0.29 -11.48 -28.77
C ASN A 785 1.47 -10.88 -28.01
N GLY A 786 1.88 -11.48 -26.90
CA GLY A 786 2.89 -10.95 -25.98
C GLY A 786 2.26 -10.20 -24.81
N PHE A 787 3.11 -9.52 -24.07
CA PHE A 787 2.71 -8.78 -22.87
C PHE A 787 3.10 -7.31 -22.95
N ASN A 788 2.26 -6.47 -22.36
CA ASN A 788 2.52 -5.06 -22.16
C ASN A 788 3.79 -4.87 -21.34
N VAL A 789 4.75 -4.15 -21.88
CA VAL A 789 6.06 -3.93 -21.24
C VAL A 789 5.87 -3.27 -19.87
N PRO A 790 6.26 -3.90 -18.75
CA PRO A 790 6.12 -3.31 -17.44
C PRO A 790 7.15 -2.20 -17.22
N SER A 791 6.81 -1.24 -16.36
CA SER A 791 7.80 -0.32 -15.80
C SER A 791 8.83 -1.07 -14.96
N LEU A 792 10.06 -0.59 -14.96
CA LEU A 792 11.12 -1.07 -14.08
C LEU A 792 11.37 -0.17 -12.87
N LEU A 793 10.57 0.88 -12.67
CA LEU A 793 10.65 1.68 -11.46
C LEU A 793 10.44 0.78 -10.23
N SER A 794 11.28 0.96 -9.23
CA SER A 794 11.24 0.17 -7.98
C SER A 794 11.28 -1.36 -8.21
N ILE A 795 11.82 -1.84 -9.32
CA ILE A 795 11.73 -3.26 -9.71
C ILE A 795 12.27 -4.22 -8.63
N ASN A 796 13.28 -3.81 -7.88
CA ASN A 796 13.82 -4.58 -6.76
C ASN A 796 12.79 -4.89 -5.66
N TYR A 797 11.76 -4.04 -5.53
CA TYR A 797 10.67 -4.20 -4.56
C TYR A 797 9.59 -5.20 -5.04
N HIS A 798 9.37 -5.34 -6.35
CA HIS A 798 8.16 -5.92 -6.93
C HIS A 798 8.22 -7.44 -7.22
N ALA A 799 9.11 -8.18 -6.57
CA ALA A 799 9.06 -9.64 -6.75
C ALA A 799 7.73 -10.24 -6.21
N PRO A 800 7.24 -11.35 -6.81
CA PRO A 800 7.83 -12.11 -7.91
C PRO A 800 7.69 -11.38 -9.26
N TYR A 801 8.40 -11.85 -10.29
CA TYR A 801 8.54 -11.18 -11.58
C TYR A 801 7.85 -11.94 -12.69
N LEU A 802 7.70 -11.23 -13.84
CA LEU A 802 6.98 -11.66 -15.03
C LEU A 802 5.46 -11.70 -14.80
N HIS A 803 4.70 -11.95 -15.86
CA HIS A 803 3.23 -11.78 -15.82
C HIS A 803 2.50 -12.73 -14.88
N ARG A 804 3.08 -13.89 -14.56
CA ARG A 804 2.51 -14.89 -13.64
C ARG A 804 3.43 -15.27 -12.48
N GLY A 805 4.43 -14.45 -12.16
CA GLY A 805 5.30 -14.69 -11.01
C GLY A 805 6.29 -15.86 -11.17
N GLN A 806 6.65 -16.22 -12.42
CA GLN A 806 7.53 -17.38 -12.69
C GLN A 806 8.92 -17.24 -12.08
N ALA A 807 9.39 -15.99 -11.89
CA ALA A 807 10.69 -15.67 -11.35
C ALA A 807 10.58 -15.05 -9.95
N GLN A 808 11.22 -15.65 -8.97
CA GLN A 808 11.19 -15.15 -7.58
C GLN A 808 12.26 -14.09 -7.32
N THR A 809 13.33 -14.09 -8.10
CA THR A 809 14.42 -13.12 -8.05
C THR A 809 14.65 -12.47 -9.42
N LEU A 810 15.35 -11.35 -9.48
CA LEU A 810 15.74 -10.75 -10.76
C LEU A 810 16.71 -11.64 -11.54
N GLU A 811 17.49 -12.44 -10.87
CA GLU A 811 18.36 -13.45 -11.46
C GLU A 811 17.56 -14.53 -12.18
N ASP A 812 16.42 -14.96 -11.63
CA ASP A 812 15.54 -15.97 -12.22
C ASP A 812 14.82 -15.47 -13.49
N VAL A 813 14.75 -14.15 -13.69
CA VAL A 813 14.22 -13.55 -14.92
C VAL A 813 15.15 -13.85 -16.11
N PHE A 814 16.45 -13.90 -15.91
CA PHE A 814 17.45 -13.95 -16.99
C PHE A 814 17.32 -15.18 -17.91
N PRO A 815 17.07 -16.40 -17.41
CA PRO A 815 16.84 -17.55 -18.28
C PRO A 815 15.45 -17.57 -18.96
N LEU A 816 14.49 -16.78 -18.46
CA LEU A 816 13.11 -16.80 -18.95
C LEU A 816 12.80 -15.67 -19.93
N HIS A 817 13.44 -14.51 -19.78
CA HIS A 817 13.19 -13.34 -20.60
C HIS A 817 14.07 -13.34 -21.86
N GLY A 818 13.43 -13.48 -23.03
CA GLY A 818 14.13 -13.44 -24.32
C GLY A 818 14.51 -12.02 -24.73
N LEU A 819 15.71 -11.91 -25.31
CA LEU A 819 16.18 -10.76 -26.08
C LEU A 819 16.19 -11.16 -27.52
N GLY A 820 15.52 -10.48 -28.41
CA GLY A 820 15.58 -10.83 -29.81
C GLY A 820 14.66 -10.05 -30.71
N PRO A 821 14.80 -10.17 -32.02
CA PRO A 821 13.90 -9.54 -32.93
C PRO A 821 12.48 -10.06 -32.72
N ASP A 822 11.59 -9.12 -32.76
CA ASP A 822 10.16 -9.27 -32.64
C ASP A 822 9.61 -10.44 -33.51
N GLY A 823 8.80 -11.30 -32.92
CA GLY A 823 8.06 -12.35 -33.57
C GLY A 823 8.63 -13.78 -33.51
N GLN A 824 9.66 -14.02 -32.69
CA GLN A 824 10.08 -15.41 -32.40
C GLN A 824 9.25 -15.97 -31.23
N GLU A 825 8.34 -16.87 -31.55
CA GLU A 825 7.60 -17.65 -30.56
C GLU A 825 8.39 -18.90 -30.17
N PHE A 826 8.58 -19.11 -28.88
CA PHE A 826 9.07 -20.34 -28.24
C PHE A 826 10.50 -20.81 -28.60
N PRO A 827 11.09 -21.67 -27.71
CA PRO A 827 12.49 -22.05 -27.85
C PRO A 827 12.87 -22.57 -29.24
N PRO A 828 14.07 -22.17 -29.73
CA PRO A 828 15.13 -21.56 -28.92
C PRO A 828 15.18 -20.04 -29.04
N MET A 829 14.52 -19.31 -28.10
CA MET A 829 14.79 -17.88 -27.96
C MET A 829 16.17 -17.66 -27.35
N THR A 830 16.84 -16.58 -27.81
CA THR A 830 18.04 -16.11 -27.14
C THR A 830 17.62 -15.33 -25.90
N THR A 831 17.92 -15.82 -24.71
CA THR A 831 17.54 -15.20 -23.43
C THR A 831 18.64 -14.24 -22.93
N ILE A 832 18.32 -13.42 -21.93
CA ILE A 832 19.32 -12.60 -21.21
C ILE A 832 20.48 -13.48 -20.72
N GLN A 833 20.15 -14.69 -20.22
CA GLN A 833 21.11 -15.65 -19.74
C GLN A 833 22.13 -16.09 -20.82
N THR A 834 21.71 -16.24 -22.06
CA THR A 834 22.54 -16.75 -23.14
C THR A 834 23.23 -15.64 -23.95
N GLN A 835 22.65 -14.43 -23.99
CA GLN A 835 23.23 -13.32 -24.77
C GLN A 835 24.28 -12.55 -23.99
N LEU A 836 24.13 -12.40 -22.69
CA LEU A 836 25.04 -11.64 -21.84
C LEU A 836 26.05 -12.56 -21.15
N THR A 837 27.28 -12.09 -21.04
CA THR A 837 28.29 -12.75 -20.22
C THR A 837 27.90 -12.71 -18.72
N ALA A 838 28.48 -13.58 -17.90
CA ALA A 838 28.24 -13.58 -16.46
C ALA A 838 28.55 -12.22 -15.80
N GLN A 839 29.63 -11.55 -16.24
CA GLN A 839 29.98 -10.21 -15.75
C GLN A 839 28.90 -9.19 -16.13
N GLN A 840 28.47 -9.17 -17.38
CA GLN A 840 27.41 -8.25 -17.83
C GLN A 840 26.08 -8.48 -17.10
N ARG A 841 25.71 -9.75 -16.80
CA ARG A 841 24.54 -10.06 -16.00
C ARG A 841 24.67 -9.54 -14.58
N GLY A 842 25.84 -9.72 -13.95
CA GLY A 842 26.11 -9.17 -12.61
C GLY A 842 26.02 -7.64 -12.58
N ASP A 843 26.62 -6.96 -13.56
CA ASP A 843 26.57 -5.50 -13.67
C ASP A 843 25.13 -5.00 -13.93
N LEU A 844 24.40 -5.67 -14.81
CA LEU A 844 22.99 -5.37 -15.10
C LEU A 844 22.11 -5.51 -13.85
N LEU A 845 22.31 -6.58 -13.08
CA LEU A 845 21.56 -6.83 -11.86
C LEU A 845 21.75 -5.70 -10.82
N VAL A 846 23.01 -5.25 -10.63
CA VAL A 846 23.31 -4.13 -9.73
C VAL A 846 22.57 -2.86 -10.19
N PHE A 847 22.53 -2.61 -11.49
CA PHE A 847 21.83 -1.46 -12.06
C PHE A 847 20.30 -1.59 -11.90
N LEU A 848 19.72 -2.74 -12.21
CA LEU A 848 18.28 -2.97 -12.08
C LEU A 848 17.79 -2.76 -10.64
N LYS A 849 18.56 -3.23 -9.66
CA LYS A 849 18.22 -3.08 -8.22
C LYS A 849 18.27 -1.63 -7.74
N ALA A 850 18.91 -0.73 -8.47
CA ALA A 850 19.06 0.69 -8.12
C ALA A 850 18.06 1.60 -8.86
N ILE A 851 17.20 1.07 -9.74
CA ILE A 851 16.26 1.88 -10.52
C ILE A 851 15.17 2.44 -9.60
N ASP A 852 15.14 3.76 -9.50
CA ASP A 852 14.13 4.54 -8.77
C ASP A 852 13.80 5.86 -9.49
N GLY A 853 13.02 6.74 -8.84
CA GLY A 853 12.63 8.03 -9.40
C GLY A 853 13.79 9.01 -9.66
N THR A 854 14.98 8.78 -9.15
CA THR A 854 16.18 9.62 -9.34
C THR A 854 17.12 9.09 -10.42
N THR A 855 16.94 7.83 -10.84
CA THR A 855 17.80 7.17 -11.82
C THR A 855 17.61 7.79 -13.20
N PRO A 856 18.70 8.28 -13.87
CA PRO A 856 18.60 8.83 -15.23
C PRO A 856 18.10 7.77 -16.20
N HIS A 857 17.00 8.06 -16.91
CA HIS A 857 16.42 7.16 -17.87
C HIS A 857 17.06 7.26 -19.26
N PHE A 858 16.91 6.21 -20.06
CA PHE A 858 17.32 6.13 -21.46
C PHE A 858 16.11 6.38 -22.36
N ARG A 859 16.33 6.73 -23.62
CA ARG A 859 15.22 6.83 -24.58
C ARG A 859 14.67 5.46 -24.93
N SER A 860 13.34 5.34 -24.95
CA SER A 860 12.61 4.17 -25.43
C SER A 860 12.22 4.30 -26.91
N GLU A 861 11.76 3.20 -27.49
CA GLU A 861 11.11 3.19 -28.80
C GLU A 861 9.84 4.07 -28.80
N GLY A 862 9.10 4.10 -27.66
CA GLY A 862 7.94 4.97 -27.48
C GLY A 862 8.29 6.45 -27.58
N ASP A 863 9.41 6.89 -26.97
CA ASP A 863 9.88 8.27 -27.11
C ASP A 863 10.24 8.63 -28.55
N VAL A 864 10.90 7.70 -29.25
CA VAL A 864 11.29 7.89 -30.65
C VAL A 864 10.05 7.99 -31.54
N PHE A 865 9.07 7.14 -31.32
CA PHE A 865 7.81 7.14 -32.05
C PHE A 865 7.03 8.45 -31.79
N ARG A 866 6.88 8.86 -30.53
CA ARG A 866 6.19 10.10 -30.14
C ARG A 866 6.80 11.32 -30.79
N ASP A 867 8.12 11.47 -30.77
CA ASP A 867 8.81 12.58 -31.39
C ASP A 867 8.60 12.59 -32.92
N SER A 868 8.67 11.43 -33.56
CA SER A 868 8.45 11.29 -34.99
C SER A 868 7.03 11.69 -35.40
N VAL A 869 6.03 11.29 -34.63
CA VAL A 869 4.62 11.65 -34.82
C VAL A 869 4.38 13.15 -34.65
N ARG A 870 4.95 13.74 -33.58
CA ARG A 870 4.83 15.19 -33.32
C ARG A 870 5.47 16.05 -34.40
N MET A 871 6.59 15.63 -34.98
CA MET A 871 7.25 16.36 -36.07
C MET A 871 6.43 16.35 -37.37
N GLN A 872 5.61 15.35 -37.62
CA GLN A 872 4.84 15.21 -38.85
C GLN A 872 3.45 15.85 -38.82
N GLY A 873 2.97 16.25 -37.63
CA GLY A 873 1.80 17.15 -37.45
C GLY A 873 0.42 16.61 -37.85
N THR A 874 0.28 15.32 -38.14
CA THR A 874 -0.95 14.72 -38.71
C THR A 874 -1.57 13.63 -37.85
N CYS A 875 -0.93 13.20 -36.76
CA CYS A 875 -1.51 12.28 -35.83
C CYS A 875 -1.87 13.00 -34.51
N PRO A 876 -2.98 12.64 -33.90
CA PRO A 876 -3.33 13.25 -32.62
C PRO A 876 -2.22 12.97 -31.59
N PRO A 877 -1.78 13.99 -30.84
CA PRO A 877 -0.95 13.76 -29.67
C PRO A 877 -1.76 12.92 -28.65
N PRO A 878 -1.12 12.19 -27.75
CA PRO A 878 -1.84 11.62 -26.61
C PRO A 878 -2.65 12.72 -25.96
N ALA A 879 -3.93 12.48 -25.73
CA ALA A 879 -4.82 13.51 -25.17
C ALA A 879 -4.42 13.78 -23.73
N PRO A 880 -4.28 15.05 -23.31
CA PRO A 880 -4.10 15.38 -21.92
C PRO A 880 -5.33 14.93 -21.14
N MET A 881 -5.13 14.13 -20.11
CA MET A 881 -6.25 13.66 -19.29
C MET A 881 -6.82 14.75 -18.38
N MET A 882 -6.07 15.80 -18.06
CA MET A 882 -6.54 17.02 -17.36
C MET A 882 -5.50 18.15 -17.53
N SER A 883 -5.93 19.42 -17.72
CA SER A 883 -5.01 20.54 -17.56
C SER A 883 -4.86 20.89 -16.08
N SER A 884 -3.64 20.99 -15.64
CA SER A 884 -3.34 21.71 -14.40
C SER A 884 -3.66 23.20 -14.57
N GLN A 885 -4.71 23.69 -13.99
CA GLN A 885 -4.83 25.09 -13.60
C GLN A 885 -4.94 25.19 -12.09
#